data_ddaaa87712d649f5eae6bcc99a1a4d23
#
_entry.id   ddaaa87712d649f5eae6bcc99a1a4d23
#
_cell.length_a   1.000
_cell.length_b   1.000
_cell.length_c   1.000
_cell.angle_alpha   90.00
_cell.angle_beta   90.00
_cell.angle_gamma   90.00
#
_symmetry.space_group_name_H-M   'P 1'
#
loop_
_entity.id
_entity.type
_entity.pdbx_description
1 polymer ?
#
loop_
_entity_poly.entity_id
_entity_poly.type
_entity_poly.pdbx_seq_one_letter_code
_entity_poly.pdbx_strand_id
1 'polypeptide(L)'
;MRVPLSWLSELTPLSVDAGDRRAVRELGATLDSLGLVVEAVERVPAPSDEVVLARVLEIAPIPGADRIRQVLVDEGTGEARRVVCGATNFAVGDVVPLAKVGAELPGGMVIRRREMRGVASDGMLCSARELGLGSDSAGLLVLASTGAAEGPLPGGVELGMRLGEHLGLGSDVVYDIAVEPNRPDCLSIAGVARDLAARRRLPFELPSPRIERRGPDARELASVSILAPEGCHHLLGRVVRGIEPLPSPPLVARRLLLAGMRPIGSVVDASNYVMLELGQPSHPYDLDALGGRGLTVRYAAAGERLVTLDGVERRLGVHKSAGGEEVEVEDLLICDSHGVPVGLAGVMGGASTEIGRHTSSVLLEVAEFSPLVVGRSAKRQGLRTEASARFERGIDPEGLERAADRFCELLAQAAAAAGASPPEVAPGDLDDHPLRQGRRMVPLRVGRVNALLGTSLTAGEIQRLIEPIGFTEPASGGKGAAGDAGEEGGGHRRPGAAAGEVLEVGVPSYRPDVGGEVDVIEEVARMLGYERIGRTHRRSPFVGTLGERNGLQRRVRRLLAGLGAHEAWTSSIVDPTLHRRAGHLGELVELANPMVSEESALRAHLLPGLLAALRHNAAHRNGEVRLFEIGHVFSSPAGGEGRPDEREHLGVLLSGPGDDAVSAVGAWRALAEGLGLDEARIRLAQGSALPGPWPPISTGMHPTRRGLLIAGNEVLGAVGEVDPEVLEALSLPASRRVGWLVVDLGELEAAPRRTRSVRPVSRFPSSDIDLSFVLDDSTPAGELERALVEAAGPLAERVRLLGAFRGGDLPRGTRSLAYRIRFCATDRTLTDAEVRELRSACIEAVTTRLPAALRG
;
A
#
# COMPACT_ATOMS: atom_id res chain seq x y z
N MET A 1 2.06 1.60 -15.62
CA MET A 1 2.13 2.16 -17.01
C MET A 1 1.78 1.08 -18.01
N ARG A 2 0.77 1.34 -18.84
CA ARG A 2 0.34 0.39 -19.88
C ARG A 2 1.16 0.58 -21.15
N VAL A 3 1.85 -0.46 -21.57
CA VAL A 3 2.84 -0.41 -22.66
C VAL A 3 2.45 -1.41 -23.76
N PRO A 4 1.88 -0.93 -24.90
CA PRO A 4 1.55 -1.78 -26.03
C PRO A 4 2.80 -2.28 -26.76
N LEU A 5 2.84 -3.59 -27.06
CA LEU A 5 3.94 -4.21 -27.81
C LEU A 5 4.12 -3.58 -29.20
N SER A 6 3.01 -3.28 -29.88
CA SER A 6 3.04 -2.62 -31.18
C SER A 6 3.71 -1.24 -31.13
N TRP A 7 3.50 -0.48 -30.05
CA TRP A 7 4.11 0.84 -29.89
C TRP A 7 5.59 0.76 -29.53
N LEU A 8 5.98 -0.19 -28.64
CA LEU A 8 7.40 -0.48 -28.37
C LEU A 8 8.16 -0.84 -29.65
N SER A 9 7.54 -1.66 -30.52
CA SER A 9 8.16 -2.16 -31.75
C SER A 9 8.47 -1.08 -32.79
N GLU A 10 7.89 0.11 -32.64
CA GLU A 10 8.22 1.25 -33.51
C GLU A 10 9.49 1.99 -33.07
N LEU A 11 9.79 2.00 -31.78
CA LEU A 11 10.98 2.66 -31.26
C LEU A 11 12.20 1.74 -31.20
N THR A 12 11.96 0.43 -31.21
CA THR A 12 13.00 -0.60 -31.25
C THR A 12 12.47 -1.85 -31.97
N PRO A 13 13.19 -2.42 -32.95
CA PRO A 13 12.66 -3.55 -33.73
C PRO A 13 12.58 -4.82 -32.88
N LEU A 14 11.38 -5.16 -32.43
CA LEU A 14 11.09 -6.35 -31.64
C LEU A 14 10.54 -7.45 -32.55
N SER A 15 11.22 -8.59 -32.62
CA SER A 15 10.75 -9.78 -33.33
C SER A 15 9.85 -10.63 -32.42
N VAL A 16 8.76 -10.03 -31.90
CA VAL A 16 7.81 -10.68 -30.99
C VAL A 16 6.41 -10.62 -31.59
N ASP A 17 5.86 -11.79 -31.93
CA ASP A 17 4.47 -11.92 -32.36
C ASP A 17 3.54 -11.91 -31.14
N ALA A 18 2.48 -11.11 -31.17
CA ALA A 18 1.46 -11.04 -30.12
C ALA A 18 0.77 -12.42 -29.90
N GLY A 19 0.71 -13.29 -30.91
CA GLY A 19 0.22 -14.66 -30.82
C GLY A 19 1.16 -15.64 -30.11
N ASP A 20 2.47 -15.39 -30.16
CA ASP A 20 3.46 -16.28 -29.54
C ASP A 20 3.53 -16.06 -28.02
N ARG A 21 2.87 -16.98 -27.29
CA ARG A 21 2.82 -16.97 -25.82
C ARG A 21 4.18 -17.07 -25.15
N ARG A 22 5.14 -17.74 -25.81
CA ARG A 22 6.47 -17.92 -25.26
C ARG A 22 7.29 -16.65 -25.41
N ALA A 23 7.35 -16.09 -26.63
CA ALA A 23 8.07 -14.85 -26.90
C ALA A 23 7.54 -13.66 -26.06
N VAL A 24 6.21 -13.56 -25.89
CA VAL A 24 5.57 -12.56 -25.02
C VAL A 24 6.03 -12.70 -23.56
N ARG A 25 6.08 -13.92 -23.01
CA ARG A 25 6.58 -14.15 -21.63
C ARG A 25 8.06 -13.87 -21.48
N GLU A 26 8.88 -14.25 -22.47
CA GLU A 26 10.32 -13.97 -22.46
C GLU A 26 10.62 -12.47 -22.54
N LEU A 27 9.78 -11.70 -23.26
CA LEU A 27 9.86 -10.24 -23.26
C LEU A 27 9.49 -9.66 -21.87
N GLY A 28 8.40 -10.12 -21.25
CA GLY A 28 8.02 -9.71 -19.91
C GLY A 28 9.11 -10.02 -18.87
N ALA A 29 9.71 -11.21 -18.90
CA ALA A 29 10.83 -11.55 -18.04
C ALA A 29 12.07 -10.68 -18.29
N THR A 30 12.28 -10.20 -19.52
CA THR A 30 13.33 -9.23 -19.81
C THR A 30 13.04 -7.89 -19.15
N LEU A 31 11.80 -7.38 -19.21
CA LEU A 31 11.36 -6.16 -18.53
C LEU A 31 11.54 -6.28 -17.02
N ASP A 32 11.08 -7.38 -16.41
CA ASP A 32 11.27 -7.68 -14.98
C ASP A 32 12.78 -7.63 -14.59
N SER A 33 13.65 -8.21 -15.42
CA SER A 33 15.10 -8.21 -15.16
C SER A 33 15.75 -6.83 -15.23
N LEU A 34 15.06 -5.86 -15.83
CA LEU A 34 15.46 -4.45 -15.90
C LEU A 34 14.89 -3.61 -14.75
N GLY A 35 14.14 -4.21 -13.81
CA GLY A 35 13.44 -3.51 -12.75
C GLY A 35 12.12 -2.88 -13.19
N LEU A 36 11.65 -3.21 -14.39
CA LEU A 36 10.36 -2.81 -14.94
C LEU A 36 9.33 -3.92 -14.65
N VAL A 37 8.81 -3.95 -13.43
CA VAL A 37 7.97 -5.05 -12.94
C VAL A 37 6.68 -5.15 -13.73
N VAL A 38 6.48 -6.27 -14.41
CA VAL A 38 5.27 -6.56 -15.17
C VAL A 38 4.20 -7.15 -14.24
N GLU A 39 3.23 -6.33 -13.84
CA GLU A 39 2.12 -6.74 -12.97
C GLU A 39 1.07 -7.58 -13.72
N ALA A 40 0.84 -7.24 -15.00
CA ALA A 40 -0.11 -7.96 -15.84
C ALA A 40 0.31 -7.95 -17.31
N VAL A 41 -0.12 -8.97 -18.04
CA VAL A 41 0.01 -9.06 -19.49
C VAL A 41 -1.37 -9.27 -20.08
N GLU A 42 -1.90 -8.23 -20.70
CA GLU A 42 -3.21 -8.23 -21.34
C GLU A 42 -3.08 -8.54 -22.82
N ARG A 43 -3.84 -9.50 -23.30
CA ARG A 43 -3.95 -9.80 -24.73
C ARG A 43 -5.17 -9.12 -25.27
N VAL A 44 -4.94 -8.23 -26.24
CA VAL A 44 -6.00 -7.52 -26.94
C VAL A 44 -6.23 -8.23 -28.27
N PRO A 45 -7.33 -8.96 -28.42
CA PRO A 45 -7.66 -9.59 -29.70
C PRO A 45 -7.92 -8.52 -30.76
N ALA A 46 -7.76 -8.88 -32.02
CA ALA A 46 -8.30 -8.08 -33.09
C ALA A 46 -9.83 -7.96 -32.92
N PRO A 47 -10.44 -6.82 -33.23
CA PRO A 47 -11.89 -6.69 -33.24
C PRO A 47 -12.52 -7.72 -34.18
N SER A 48 -13.72 -8.19 -33.83
CA SER A 48 -14.50 -9.07 -34.71
C SER A 48 -14.74 -8.40 -36.06
N ASP A 49 -14.66 -9.15 -37.13
CA ASP A 49 -14.99 -8.68 -38.48
C ASP A 49 -16.44 -8.18 -38.62
N GLU A 50 -17.31 -8.61 -37.69
CA GLU A 50 -18.72 -8.18 -37.60
C GLU A 50 -18.89 -6.87 -36.80
N VAL A 51 -17.82 -6.19 -36.41
CA VAL A 51 -17.84 -4.85 -35.84
C VAL A 51 -17.45 -3.87 -36.93
N VAL A 52 -18.42 -3.05 -37.33
CA VAL A 52 -18.29 -2.11 -38.47
C VAL A 52 -18.55 -0.65 -38.04
N LEU A 53 -18.12 0.31 -38.86
CA LEU A 53 -18.40 1.71 -38.66
C LEU A 53 -19.83 2.04 -39.12
N ALA A 54 -20.60 2.70 -38.26
CA ALA A 54 -21.94 3.14 -38.57
C ALA A 54 -22.15 4.59 -38.13
N ARG A 55 -22.88 5.38 -38.95
CA ARG A 55 -23.27 6.76 -38.65
C ARG A 55 -24.61 6.78 -37.91
N VAL A 56 -24.72 7.59 -36.89
CA VAL A 56 -25.96 7.85 -36.16
C VAL A 56 -26.83 8.77 -36.99
N LEU A 57 -28.02 8.29 -37.41
CA LEU A 57 -29.00 9.02 -38.19
C LEU A 57 -30.05 9.72 -37.31
N GLU A 58 -30.56 9.02 -36.29
CA GLU A 58 -31.63 9.49 -35.42
C GLU A 58 -31.48 8.92 -34.02
N ILE A 59 -31.84 9.71 -33.01
CA ILE A 59 -31.91 9.31 -31.61
C ILE A 59 -33.30 9.68 -31.10
N ALA A 60 -34.11 8.67 -30.73
CA ALA A 60 -35.48 8.85 -30.23
C ALA A 60 -35.65 8.24 -28.84
N PRO A 61 -36.44 8.87 -27.93
CA PRO A 61 -36.76 8.30 -26.64
C PRO A 61 -37.68 7.07 -26.81
N ILE A 62 -37.53 6.08 -25.89
CA ILE A 62 -38.43 4.94 -25.83
C ILE A 62 -39.47 5.22 -24.74
N PRO A 63 -40.78 5.16 -25.05
CA PRO A 63 -41.86 5.42 -24.08
C PRO A 63 -41.70 4.51 -22.85
N GLY A 64 -41.66 5.11 -21.65
CA GLY A 64 -41.54 4.38 -20.39
C GLY A 64 -40.11 3.87 -20.08
N ALA A 65 -39.06 4.44 -20.73
CA ALA A 65 -37.67 4.10 -20.44
C ALA A 65 -36.84 5.40 -20.31
N ASP A 66 -36.32 5.65 -19.09
CA ASP A 66 -35.53 6.85 -18.81
C ASP A 66 -34.03 6.72 -19.16
N ARG A 67 -33.53 5.47 -19.28
CA ARG A 67 -32.09 5.19 -19.41
C ARG A 67 -31.68 4.65 -20.78
N ILE A 68 -32.59 4.30 -21.64
CA ILE A 68 -32.33 3.74 -22.97
C ILE A 68 -33.08 4.49 -24.06
N ARG A 69 -32.44 4.62 -25.21
CA ARG A 69 -32.99 5.33 -26.40
C ARG A 69 -32.91 4.41 -27.60
N GLN A 70 -33.86 4.60 -28.53
CA GLN A 70 -33.80 4.03 -29.87
C GLN A 70 -32.83 4.86 -30.69
N VAL A 71 -31.94 4.20 -31.42
CA VAL A 71 -30.97 4.83 -32.31
C VAL A 71 -31.09 4.16 -33.68
N LEU A 72 -31.21 4.97 -34.71
CA LEU A 72 -31.09 4.50 -36.09
C LEU A 72 -29.69 4.82 -36.59
N VAL A 73 -29.02 3.84 -37.18
CA VAL A 73 -27.65 3.96 -37.71
C VAL A 73 -27.60 3.49 -39.15
N ASP A 74 -26.73 4.10 -39.94
CA ASP A 74 -26.39 3.73 -41.31
C ASP A 74 -25.02 3.05 -41.33
N GLU A 75 -24.98 1.83 -41.82
CA GLU A 75 -23.74 1.05 -42.02
C GLU A 75 -23.33 0.99 -43.53
N GLY A 76 -23.85 1.91 -44.37
CA GLY A 76 -23.53 1.97 -45.80
C GLY A 76 -24.26 0.95 -46.66
N THR A 77 -25.28 0.25 -46.14
CA THR A 77 -26.05 -0.76 -46.89
C THR A 77 -27.29 -0.16 -47.59
N GLY A 78 -27.60 1.12 -47.35
CA GLY A 78 -28.81 1.78 -47.82
C GLY A 78 -30.05 1.54 -46.97
N GLU A 79 -29.99 0.67 -45.96
CA GLU A 79 -31.04 0.46 -44.98
C GLU A 79 -30.56 0.84 -43.57
N ALA A 80 -31.38 1.68 -42.88
CA ALA A 80 -31.08 2.10 -41.53
C ALA A 80 -31.32 0.93 -40.54
N ARG A 81 -30.35 0.64 -39.74
CA ARG A 81 -30.41 -0.38 -38.68
C ARG A 81 -30.85 0.25 -37.36
N ARG A 82 -31.78 -0.44 -36.67
CA ARG A 82 -32.29 -0.01 -35.38
C ARG A 82 -31.52 -0.71 -34.27
N VAL A 83 -31.03 0.06 -33.30
CA VAL A 83 -30.40 -0.41 -32.07
C VAL A 83 -30.95 0.34 -30.86
N VAL A 84 -30.88 -0.31 -29.68
CA VAL A 84 -31.21 0.30 -28.39
C VAL A 84 -29.93 0.56 -27.64
N CYS A 85 -29.73 1.82 -27.20
CA CYS A 85 -28.52 2.27 -26.54
C CYS A 85 -28.81 3.05 -25.26
N GLY A 86 -28.01 2.83 -24.20
CA GLY A 86 -28.09 3.55 -22.93
C GLY A 86 -27.06 4.67 -22.78
N ALA A 87 -26.08 4.76 -23.68
CA ALA A 87 -25.06 5.82 -23.61
C ALA A 87 -25.62 7.20 -23.99
N THR A 88 -25.03 8.27 -23.48
CA THR A 88 -25.50 9.66 -23.69
C THR A 88 -24.46 10.57 -24.33
N ASN A 89 -23.24 10.08 -24.55
CA ASN A 89 -22.07 10.83 -25.03
C ASN A 89 -21.96 10.93 -26.55
N PHE A 90 -23.01 10.68 -27.30
CA PHE A 90 -23.01 10.73 -28.76
C PHE A 90 -24.23 11.51 -29.29
N ALA A 91 -24.13 11.98 -30.53
CA ALA A 91 -25.11 12.79 -31.21
C ALA A 91 -25.41 12.28 -32.65
N VAL A 92 -26.44 12.85 -33.28
CA VAL A 92 -26.75 12.60 -34.71
C VAL A 92 -25.57 13.09 -35.55
N GLY A 93 -25.14 12.26 -36.50
CA GLY A 93 -23.98 12.50 -37.33
C GLY A 93 -22.66 11.87 -36.82
N ASP A 94 -22.65 11.36 -35.59
CA ASP A 94 -21.46 10.66 -35.07
C ASP A 94 -21.27 9.29 -35.73
N VAL A 95 -20.02 8.95 -35.97
CA VAL A 95 -19.58 7.62 -36.44
C VAL A 95 -19.14 6.79 -35.23
N VAL A 96 -19.80 5.68 -35.06
CA VAL A 96 -19.61 4.80 -33.90
C VAL A 96 -19.45 3.33 -34.33
N PRO A 97 -18.77 2.49 -33.53
CA PRO A 97 -18.68 1.06 -33.78
C PRO A 97 -20.05 0.38 -33.54
N LEU A 98 -20.54 -0.33 -34.57
CA LEU A 98 -21.70 -1.19 -34.53
C LEU A 98 -21.27 -2.66 -34.55
N ALA A 99 -21.51 -3.37 -33.47
CA ALA A 99 -21.41 -4.83 -33.43
C ALA A 99 -22.71 -5.44 -33.98
N LYS A 100 -22.63 -6.13 -35.12
CA LYS A 100 -23.76 -6.81 -35.77
C LYS A 100 -24.20 -8.03 -34.97
N VAL A 101 -25.40 -8.52 -35.27
CA VAL A 101 -25.85 -9.81 -34.75
C VAL A 101 -24.89 -10.93 -35.22
N GLY A 102 -24.35 -11.71 -34.29
CA GLY A 102 -23.32 -12.70 -34.54
C GLY A 102 -21.91 -12.27 -34.13
N ALA A 103 -21.65 -10.97 -33.94
CA ALA A 103 -20.36 -10.48 -33.48
C ALA A 103 -20.02 -11.10 -32.12
N GLU A 104 -18.79 -11.57 -31.96
CA GLU A 104 -18.22 -12.01 -30.70
C GLU A 104 -17.28 -10.91 -30.19
N LEU A 105 -17.61 -10.35 -29.04
CA LEU A 105 -16.84 -9.30 -28.38
C LEU A 105 -15.86 -9.90 -27.36
N PRO A 106 -14.82 -9.16 -26.98
CA PRO A 106 -13.90 -9.57 -25.92
C PRO A 106 -14.67 -10.02 -24.67
N GLY A 107 -14.22 -11.12 -24.02
CA GLY A 107 -14.93 -11.75 -22.91
C GLY A 107 -16.01 -12.75 -23.30
N GLY A 108 -16.13 -13.08 -24.61
CA GLY A 108 -17.05 -14.13 -25.12
C GLY A 108 -18.50 -13.70 -25.23
N MET A 109 -18.78 -12.38 -25.22
CA MET A 109 -20.13 -11.86 -25.43
C MET A 109 -20.51 -11.95 -26.91
N VAL A 110 -21.49 -12.77 -27.22
CA VAL A 110 -22.05 -12.90 -28.58
C VAL A 110 -23.28 -12.00 -28.73
N ILE A 111 -23.24 -11.09 -29.70
CA ILE A 111 -24.34 -10.18 -29.99
C ILE A 111 -25.50 -10.91 -30.62
N ARG A 112 -26.68 -10.76 -30.03
CA ARG A 112 -27.93 -11.38 -30.50
C ARG A 112 -29.00 -10.32 -30.65
N ARG A 113 -29.93 -10.51 -31.57
CA ARG A 113 -31.15 -9.69 -31.66
C ARG A 113 -31.88 -9.75 -30.33
N ARG A 114 -32.21 -8.61 -29.75
CA ARG A 114 -32.95 -8.49 -28.47
C ARG A 114 -34.11 -7.49 -28.63
N GLU A 115 -35.16 -7.73 -27.88
CA GLU A 115 -36.25 -6.76 -27.73
C GLU A 115 -36.16 -6.12 -26.34
N MET A 116 -36.15 -4.78 -26.28
CA MET A 116 -36.07 -4.01 -25.07
C MET A 116 -37.24 -2.97 -25.05
N ARG A 117 -38.16 -3.12 -24.10
CA ARG A 117 -39.33 -2.26 -23.99
C ARG A 117 -40.15 -2.15 -25.27
N GLY A 118 -40.33 -3.28 -25.96
CA GLY A 118 -41.11 -3.31 -27.23
C GLY A 118 -40.33 -2.84 -28.46
N VAL A 119 -39.07 -2.46 -28.35
CA VAL A 119 -38.21 -2.06 -29.45
C VAL A 119 -37.16 -3.12 -29.73
N ALA A 120 -37.12 -3.62 -30.98
CA ALA A 120 -36.11 -4.57 -31.41
C ALA A 120 -34.75 -3.86 -31.60
N SER A 121 -33.69 -4.44 -31.06
CA SER A 121 -32.31 -4.03 -31.26
C SER A 121 -31.58 -5.09 -32.13
N ASP A 122 -31.17 -4.66 -33.31
CA ASP A 122 -30.53 -5.50 -34.33
C ASP A 122 -28.98 -5.35 -34.33
N GLY A 123 -28.41 -5.18 -33.16
CA GLY A 123 -26.99 -4.98 -32.94
C GLY A 123 -26.72 -4.25 -31.63
N MET A 124 -25.47 -3.87 -31.40
CA MET A 124 -25.01 -3.13 -30.22
C MET A 124 -24.02 -2.06 -30.63
N LEU A 125 -24.22 -0.81 -30.17
CA LEU A 125 -23.19 0.22 -30.22
C LEU A 125 -22.23 0.03 -29.06
N CYS A 126 -20.93 0.13 -29.32
CA CYS A 126 -19.92 -0.35 -28.38
C CYS A 126 -19.09 0.79 -27.77
N SER A 127 -18.75 0.62 -26.50
CA SER A 127 -17.72 1.38 -25.79
C SER A 127 -16.31 0.82 -26.07
N ALA A 128 -15.28 1.57 -25.73
CA ALA A 128 -13.90 1.09 -25.82
C ALA A 128 -13.67 -0.19 -25.01
N ARG A 129 -14.26 -0.28 -23.82
CA ARG A 129 -14.17 -1.46 -22.96
C ARG A 129 -14.78 -2.72 -23.58
N GLU A 130 -15.95 -2.60 -24.19
CA GLU A 130 -16.64 -3.71 -24.84
C GLU A 130 -15.86 -4.24 -26.04
N LEU A 131 -15.09 -3.37 -26.69
CA LEU A 131 -14.22 -3.70 -27.80
C LEU A 131 -12.81 -4.20 -27.38
N GLY A 132 -12.51 -4.21 -26.08
CA GLY A 132 -11.18 -4.54 -25.58
C GLY A 132 -10.11 -3.51 -25.94
N LEU A 133 -10.50 -2.26 -26.17
CA LEU A 133 -9.62 -1.18 -26.60
C LEU A 133 -9.24 -0.22 -25.46
N GLY A 134 -9.66 -0.51 -24.23
CA GLY A 134 -9.37 0.29 -23.05
C GLY A 134 -10.32 -0.03 -21.90
N SER A 135 -10.20 0.70 -20.79
CA SER A 135 -11.04 0.54 -19.59
C SER A 135 -12.29 1.42 -19.60
N ASP A 136 -12.39 2.37 -20.55
CA ASP A 136 -13.51 3.33 -20.61
C ASP A 136 -14.83 2.66 -20.99
N SER A 137 -15.80 2.76 -20.08
CA SER A 137 -17.16 2.27 -20.25
C SER A 137 -18.21 3.38 -20.01
N ALA A 138 -17.76 4.64 -19.86
CA ALA A 138 -18.67 5.75 -19.54
C ALA A 138 -19.58 6.15 -20.71
N GLY A 139 -19.24 5.71 -21.95
CA GLY A 139 -20.03 6.00 -23.15
C GLY A 139 -19.61 5.15 -24.34
N LEU A 140 -20.15 5.49 -25.52
CA LEU A 140 -19.74 4.88 -26.79
C LEU A 140 -18.35 5.39 -27.22
N LEU A 141 -17.64 4.56 -27.96
CA LEU A 141 -16.47 5.00 -28.72
C LEU A 141 -16.96 5.82 -29.93
N VAL A 142 -16.73 7.14 -29.92
CA VAL A 142 -17.04 8.02 -31.06
C VAL A 142 -15.75 8.18 -31.87
N LEU A 143 -15.80 7.77 -33.14
CA LEU A 143 -14.62 7.75 -34.02
C LEU A 143 -14.51 9.04 -34.83
N ALA A 144 -15.65 9.62 -35.18
CA ALA A 144 -15.75 10.87 -35.89
C ALA A 144 -17.11 11.54 -35.63
N SER A 145 -17.19 12.87 -35.80
CA SER A 145 -18.46 13.61 -35.70
C SER A 145 -18.62 14.53 -36.92
N THR A 146 -19.70 14.36 -37.66
CA THR A 146 -20.00 15.19 -38.81
C THR A 146 -20.99 16.31 -38.49
N GLY A 147 -21.61 16.28 -37.31
CA GLY A 147 -22.63 17.22 -36.84
C GLY A 147 -23.95 17.15 -37.61
N ALA A 148 -24.10 16.24 -38.58
CA ALA A 148 -25.30 16.03 -39.35
C ALA A 148 -25.50 14.57 -39.76
N ALA A 149 -26.73 14.16 -39.93
CA ALA A 149 -27.09 12.80 -40.37
C ALA A 149 -26.62 12.49 -41.81
N GLU A 150 -26.46 13.53 -42.62
CA GLU A 150 -26.04 13.48 -44.02
C GLU A 150 -24.82 14.39 -44.22
N GLY A 151 -23.98 14.06 -45.22
CA GLY A 151 -22.80 14.86 -45.55
C GLY A 151 -21.54 14.02 -45.70
N PRO A 152 -20.43 14.62 -46.12
CA PRO A 152 -19.18 13.93 -46.33
C PRO A 152 -18.64 13.42 -44.99
N LEU A 153 -18.08 12.20 -44.98
CA LEU A 153 -17.36 11.64 -43.86
C LEU A 153 -15.93 12.20 -43.84
N PRO A 154 -15.30 12.33 -42.64
CA PRO A 154 -13.90 12.68 -42.54
C PRO A 154 -13.03 11.69 -43.31
N GLY A 155 -11.89 12.15 -43.83
CA GLY A 155 -11.02 11.36 -44.71
C GLY A 155 -10.66 9.98 -44.09
N GLY A 156 -10.82 8.94 -44.91
CA GLY A 156 -10.52 7.57 -44.55
C GLY A 156 -11.63 6.83 -43.75
N VAL A 157 -12.77 7.45 -43.52
CA VAL A 157 -13.92 6.82 -42.90
C VAL A 157 -14.91 6.37 -43.96
N GLU A 158 -15.20 5.08 -44.07
CA GLU A 158 -16.23 4.50 -44.92
C GLU A 158 -17.24 3.75 -44.04
N LEU A 159 -18.56 3.99 -44.28
CA LEU A 159 -19.59 3.26 -43.56
C LEU A 159 -19.56 1.78 -43.93
N GLY A 160 -19.73 0.93 -42.94
CA GLY A 160 -19.60 -0.55 -43.14
C GLY A 160 -18.17 -1.05 -43.17
N MET A 161 -17.15 -0.16 -43.20
CA MET A 161 -15.75 -0.59 -42.99
C MET A 161 -15.60 -1.31 -41.66
N ARG A 162 -14.80 -2.36 -41.62
CA ARG A 162 -14.49 -3.08 -40.38
C ARG A 162 -13.72 -2.19 -39.42
N LEU A 163 -14.10 -2.18 -38.15
CA LEU A 163 -13.39 -1.39 -37.13
C LEU A 163 -11.90 -1.74 -37.06
N GLY A 164 -11.56 -3.02 -37.13
CA GLY A 164 -10.18 -3.51 -37.13
C GLY A 164 -9.35 -2.93 -38.28
N GLU A 165 -9.93 -2.87 -39.46
CA GLU A 165 -9.30 -2.30 -40.67
C GLU A 165 -9.11 -0.77 -40.54
N HIS A 166 -10.15 -0.06 -40.09
CA HIS A 166 -10.13 1.39 -39.92
C HIS A 166 -9.04 1.82 -38.91
N LEU A 167 -8.94 1.14 -37.77
CA LEU A 167 -7.99 1.48 -36.74
C LEU A 167 -6.63 0.80 -36.92
N GLY A 168 -6.43 0.01 -37.98
CA GLY A 168 -5.22 -0.79 -38.17
C GLY A 168 -5.01 -1.80 -37.02
N LEU A 169 -6.11 -2.35 -36.47
CA LEU A 169 -6.10 -3.22 -35.29
C LEU A 169 -5.86 -4.68 -35.67
N GLY A 170 -4.61 -5.14 -35.47
CA GLY A 170 -4.32 -6.55 -35.27
C GLY A 170 -4.50 -6.94 -33.79
N SER A 171 -4.22 -8.19 -33.46
CA SER A 171 -4.00 -8.56 -32.06
C SER A 171 -2.76 -7.83 -31.50
N ASP A 172 -2.83 -7.43 -30.23
CA ASP A 172 -1.72 -6.78 -29.54
C ASP A 172 -1.53 -7.37 -28.16
N VAL A 173 -0.45 -6.99 -27.51
CA VAL A 173 -0.17 -7.32 -26.12
C VAL A 173 0.15 -6.02 -25.39
N VAL A 174 -0.51 -5.80 -24.25
CA VAL A 174 -0.22 -4.68 -23.37
C VAL A 174 0.43 -5.22 -22.10
N TYR A 175 1.63 -4.75 -21.83
CA TYR A 175 2.31 -4.98 -20.54
C TYR A 175 1.90 -3.88 -19.58
N ASP A 176 1.32 -4.24 -18.44
CA ASP A 176 1.09 -3.30 -17.35
C ASP A 176 2.31 -3.33 -16.42
N ILE A 177 3.04 -2.21 -16.41
CA ILE A 177 4.34 -2.10 -15.74
C ILE A 177 4.19 -1.20 -14.53
N ALA A 178 4.55 -1.71 -13.34
CA ALA A 178 4.80 -0.89 -12.16
C ALA A 178 6.15 -0.18 -12.32
N VAL A 179 6.10 1.13 -12.47
CA VAL A 179 7.31 1.96 -12.61
C VAL A 179 7.71 2.50 -11.25
N GLU A 180 8.92 2.18 -10.81
CA GLU A 180 9.47 2.65 -9.54
C GLU A 180 9.60 4.18 -9.51
N PRO A 181 9.42 4.83 -8.33
CA PRO A 181 9.45 6.28 -8.21
C PRO A 181 10.72 6.95 -8.71
N ASN A 182 11.86 6.28 -8.64
CA ASN A 182 13.15 6.78 -9.09
C ASN A 182 13.37 6.66 -10.61
N ARG A 183 12.42 6.05 -11.36
CA ARG A 183 12.51 5.84 -12.80
C ARG A 183 11.45 6.63 -13.58
N PRO A 184 11.39 7.98 -13.46
CA PRO A 184 10.42 8.79 -14.20
C PRO A 184 10.55 8.66 -15.70
N ASP A 185 11.74 8.42 -16.24
CA ASP A 185 12.01 8.16 -17.63
C ASP A 185 11.18 7.00 -18.20
N CYS A 186 10.93 5.97 -17.40
CA CYS A 186 10.12 4.79 -17.77
C CYS A 186 8.60 5.01 -17.63
N LEU A 187 8.14 6.21 -17.22
CA LEU A 187 6.75 6.62 -17.41
C LEU A 187 6.46 7.05 -18.86
N SER A 188 7.27 6.56 -19.80
CA SER A 188 7.13 6.76 -21.23
C SER A 188 7.43 5.49 -22.02
N ILE A 189 6.81 5.36 -23.20
CA ILE A 189 7.13 4.27 -24.14
C ILE A 189 8.61 4.32 -24.55
N ALA A 190 9.13 5.54 -24.78
CA ALA A 190 10.53 5.76 -25.18
C ALA A 190 11.53 5.31 -24.10
N GLY A 191 11.24 5.57 -22.82
CA GLY A 191 12.12 5.14 -21.72
C GLY A 191 12.15 3.62 -21.57
N VAL A 192 11.00 2.97 -21.65
CA VAL A 192 10.90 1.50 -21.62
C VAL A 192 11.60 0.90 -22.84
N ALA A 193 11.38 1.45 -24.03
CA ALA A 193 12.01 0.98 -25.26
C ALA A 193 13.53 1.13 -25.22
N ARG A 194 14.06 2.24 -24.68
CA ARG A 194 15.49 2.50 -24.51
C ARG A 194 16.19 1.44 -23.68
N ASP A 195 15.64 1.16 -22.48
CA ASP A 195 16.18 0.16 -21.58
C ASP A 195 16.13 -1.25 -22.19
N LEU A 196 15.01 -1.59 -22.84
CA LEU A 196 14.82 -2.86 -23.49
C LEU A 196 15.78 -3.05 -24.68
N ALA A 197 15.94 -2.01 -25.51
CA ALA A 197 16.86 -1.99 -26.64
C ALA A 197 18.30 -2.18 -26.18
N ALA A 198 18.74 -1.42 -25.17
CA ALA A 198 20.06 -1.55 -24.58
C ALA A 198 20.34 -2.97 -24.08
N ARG A 199 19.40 -3.55 -23.33
CA ARG A 199 19.51 -4.92 -22.79
C ARG A 199 19.57 -5.99 -23.87
N ARG A 200 18.78 -5.83 -24.94
CA ARG A 200 18.74 -6.76 -26.08
C ARG A 200 19.74 -6.45 -27.18
N ARG A 201 20.49 -5.34 -27.05
CA ARG A 201 21.43 -4.84 -28.06
C ARG A 201 20.74 -4.59 -29.41
N LEU A 202 19.57 -3.99 -29.35
CA LEU A 202 18.78 -3.58 -30.50
C LEU A 202 18.99 -2.08 -30.75
N PRO A 203 18.79 -1.60 -31.99
CA PRO A 203 18.76 -0.16 -32.24
C PRO A 203 17.55 0.47 -31.52
N PHE A 204 17.75 1.71 -31.07
CA PHE A 204 16.71 2.55 -30.45
C PHE A 204 16.79 3.94 -31.07
N GLU A 205 15.65 4.45 -31.53
CA GLU A 205 15.56 5.77 -32.14
C GLU A 205 14.37 6.54 -31.55
N LEU A 206 14.63 7.75 -31.07
CA LEU A 206 13.57 8.67 -30.67
C LEU A 206 12.93 9.30 -31.91
N PRO A 207 11.64 9.67 -31.86
CA PRO A 207 11.02 10.44 -32.93
C PRO A 207 11.83 11.71 -33.24
N SER A 208 12.07 11.95 -34.51
CA SER A 208 12.73 13.17 -35.02
C SER A 208 11.71 13.98 -35.82
N PRO A 209 10.79 14.71 -35.12
CA PRO A 209 9.72 15.43 -35.78
C PRO A 209 10.22 16.49 -36.74
N ARG A 210 9.62 16.57 -37.92
CA ARG A 210 9.90 17.60 -38.93
C ARG A 210 8.73 18.52 -39.04
N ILE A 211 8.88 19.76 -38.59
CA ILE A 211 7.89 20.79 -38.66
C ILE A 211 8.32 21.91 -39.60
N GLU A 212 7.39 22.43 -40.38
CA GLU A 212 7.59 23.61 -41.17
C GLU A 212 6.99 24.80 -40.43
N ARG A 213 7.84 25.78 -40.08
CA ARG A 213 7.42 26.99 -39.36
C ARG A 213 7.10 28.09 -40.38
N ARG A 214 5.89 28.68 -40.25
CA ARG A 214 5.36 29.70 -41.15
C ARG A 214 4.57 30.76 -40.37
N GLY A 215 4.42 31.94 -40.98
CA GLY A 215 3.62 33.02 -40.43
C GLY A 215 4.45 34.03 -39.62
N PRO A 216 3.79 34.87 -38.79
CA PRO A 216 4.41 35.83 -37.91
C PRO A 216 5.26 35.15 -36.81
N ASP A 217 6.27 35.87 -36.29
CA ASP A 217 7.10 35.40 -35.20
C ASP A 217 6.22 35.15 -33.93
N ALA A 218 6.51 34.08 -33.20
CA ALA A 218 5.78 33.69 -32.01
C ALA A 218 5.73 34.83 -30.97
N ARG A 219 6.78 35.64 -30.88
CA ARG A 219 6.90 36.78 -29.95
C ARG A 219 5.98 37.94 -30.30
N GLU A 220 5.51 38.03 -31.52
CA GLU A 220 4.50 38.99 -31.94
C GLU A 220 3.07 38.52 -31.58
N LEU A 221 2.90 37.20 -31.35
CA LEU A 221 1.61 36.56 -31.16
C LEU A 221 1.30 36.29 -29.71
N ALA A 222 2.33 35.94 -28.91
CA ALA A 222 2.18 35.54 -27.52
C ALA A 222 3.43 35.81 -26.67
N SER A 223 3.33 35.62 -25.36
CA SER A 223 4.46 35.73 -24.43
C SER A 223 4.43 34.66 -23.37
N VAL A 224 5.62 34.32 -22.82
CA VAL A 224 5.73 33.45 -21.63
C VAL A 224 6.69 34.10 -20.63
N SER A 225 6.44 33.92 -19.33
CA SER A 225 7.34 34.41 -18.29
C SER A 225 7.25 33.56 -17.01
N ILE A 226 8.38 33.43 -16.30
CA ILE A 226 8.51 32.76 -15.01
C ILE A 226 8.78 33.80 -13.92
N LEU A 227 7.85 33.98 -12.98
CA LEU A 227 8.02 34.82 -11.78
C LEU A 227 8.42 34.01 -10.54
N ALA A 228 8.35 32.69 -10.61
CA ALA A 228 8.69 31.75 -9.54
C ALA A 228 9.71 30.72 -10.06
N PRO A 229 10.99 31.09 -10.22
CA PRO A 229 12.01 30.22 -10.82
C PRO A 229 12.34 28.98 -9.98
N GLU A 230 12.12 29.00 -8.68
CA GLU A 230 12.24 27.83 -7.79
C GLU A 230 11.12 26.81 -7.97
N GLY A 231 9.98 27.23 -8.50
CA GLY A 231 8.83 26.39 -8.78
C GLY A 231 8.72 25.94 -10.23
N CYS A 232 9.25 26.75 -11.16
CA CYS A 232 9.29 26.46 -12.60
C CYS A 232 10.68 26.79 -13.12
N HIS A 233 11.44 25.77 -13.56
CA HIS A 233 12.80 25.94 -14.02
C HIS A 233 12.91 26.32 -15.50
N HIS A 234 11.94 25.86 -16.30
CA HIS A 234 11.89 26.07 -17.74
C HIS A 234 10.45 26.12 -18.22
N LEU A 235 10.11 27.11 -19.04
CA LEU A 235 8.80 27.27 -19.69
C LEU A 235 9.00 27.55 -21.16
N LEU A 236 8.58 26.61 -22.00
CA LEU A 236 8.60 26.71 -23.46
C LEU A 236 7.17 26.89 -23.98
N GLY A 237 6.91 27.92 -24.76
CA GLY A 237 5.65 28.17 -25.45
C GLY A 237 5.76 27.93 -26.94
N ARG A 238 4.80 27.22 -27.55
CA ARG A 238 4.70 27.04 -29.00
C ARG A 238 3.34 27.55 -29.50
N VAL A 239 3.34 28.48 -30.46
CA VAL A 239 2.09 29.02 -31.05
C VAL A 239 1.78 28.23 -32.32
N VAL A 240 0.55 27.70 -32.37
CA VAL A 240 0.02 26.96 -33.53
C VAL A 240 -1.32 27.60 -33.94
N ARG A 241 -1.48 27.93 -35.22
CA ARG A 241 -2.65 28.62 -35.76
C ARG A 241 -3.31 27.82 -36.88
N GLY A 242 -4.54 28.18 -37.22
CA GLY A 242 -5.28 27.48 -38.28
C GLY A 242 -5.67 26.06 -37.90
N ILE A 243 -5.89 25.84 -36.60
CA ILE A 243 -6.32 24.54 -36.09
C ILE A 243 -7.82 24.36 -36.37
N GLU A 244 -8.16 23.19 -36.88
CA GLU A 244 -9.55 22.73 -36.97
C GLU A 244 -9.81 21.64 -35.90
N PRO A 245 -11.01 21.56 -35.31
CA PRO A 245 -11.36 20.50 -34.34
C PRO A 245 -11.58 19.18 -35.08
N LEU A 246 -10.49 18.47 -35.36
CA LEU A 246 -10.45 17.20 -36.07
C LEU A 246 -10.47 16.00 -35.10
N PRO A 247 -10.97 14.84 -35.53
CA PRO A 247 -10.72 13.58 -34.82
C PRO A 247 -9.24 13.22 -34.91
N SER A 248 -8.80 12.44 -33.93
CA SER A 248 -7.42 11.91 -33.93
C SER A 248 -7.22 10.86 -35.01
N PRO A 249 -6.04 10.81 -35.68
CA PRO A 249 -5.71 9.72 -36.57
C PRO A 249 -5.91 8.35 -35.92
N PRO A 250 -6.36 7.33 -36.66
CA PRO A 250 -6.67 6.01 -36.10
C PRO A 250 -5.54 5.39 -35.28
N LEU A 251 -4.31 5.57 -35.74
CA LEU A 251 -3.12 5.06 -35.02
C LEU A 251 -2.91 5.74 -33.66
N VAL A 252 -3.11 7.07 -33.60
CA VAL A 252 -3.02 7.84 -32.35
C VAL A 252 -4.13 7.41 -31.39
N ALA A 253 -5.37 7.34 -31.87
CA ALA A 253 -6.52 6.89 -31.09
C ALA A 253 -6.32 5.47 -30.53
N ARG A 254 -5.84 4.53 -31.35
CA ARG A 254 -5.52 3.17 -30.94
C ARG A 254 -4.50 3.14 -29.80
N ARG A 255 -3.38 3.83 -29.93
CA ARG A 255 -2.32 3.84 -28.93
C ARG A 255 -2.77 4.42 -27.61
N LEU A 256 -3.53 5.51 -27.64
CA LEU A 256 -4.14 6.10 -26.46
C LEU A 256 -5.06 5.07 -25.75
N LEU A 257 -5.95 4.40 -26.52
CA LEU A 257 -6.84 3.39 -25.98
C LEU A 257 -6.09 2.22 -25.34
N LEU A 258 -5.08 1.68 -26.01
CA LEU A 258 -4.26 0.59 -25.48
C LEU A 258 -3.47 1.00 -24.23
N ALA A 259 -3.03 2.27 -24.16
CA ALA A 259 -2.41 2.85 -22.99
C ALA A 259 -3.40 3.23 -21.87
N GLY A 260 -4.72 3.05 -22.09
CA GLY A 260 -5.77 3.31 -21.10
C GLY A 260 -6.33 4.72 -21.10
N MET A 261 -6.03 5.54 -22.12
CA MET A 261 -6.56 6.89 -22.27
C MET A 261 -7.64 6.95 -23.35
N ARG A 262 -8.71 7.71 -23.08
CA ARG A 262 -9.79 7.93 -24.03
C ARG A 262 -9.44 9.04 -25.00
N PRO A 263 -9.53 8.83 -26.34
CA PRO A 263 -9.41 9.90 -27.33
C PRO A 263 -10.53 10.94 -27.16
N ILE A 264 -10.17 12.21 -27.26
CA ILE A 264 -11.08 13.36 -27.13
C ILE A 264 -11.14 14.15 -28.44
N GLY A 265 -9.97 14.45 -29.01
CA GLY A 265 -9.83 15.21 -30.26
C GLY A 265 -8.34 15.50 -30.51
N SER A 266 -7.99 15.80 -31.78
CA SER A 266 -6.61 15.85 -32.27
C SER A 266 -5.66 16.70 -31.41
N VAL A 267 -6.12 17.83 -30.86
CA VAL A 267 -5.25 18.74 -30.07
C VAL A 267 -4.95 18.14 -28.69
N VAL A 268 -5.97 17.71 -27.96
CA VAL A 268 -5.81 17.12 -26.63
C VAL A 268 -5.10 15.79 -26.71
N ASP A 269 -5.45 14.99 -27.71
CA ASP A 269 -4.87 13.68 -27.92
C ASP A 269 -3.39 13.74 -28.33
N ALA A 270 -2.98 14.76 -29.10
CA ALA A 270 -1.57 14.99 -29.41
C ALA A 270 -0.75 15.28 -28.15
N SER A 271 -1.25 16.09 -27.22
CA SER A 271 -0.61 16.32 -25.92
C SER A 271 -0.51 15.03 -25.08
N ASN A 272 -1.60 14.28 -24.97
CA ASN A 272 -1.64 13.01 -24.25
C ASN A 272 -0.71 11.95 -24.87
N TYR A 273 -0.66 11.92 -26.21
CA TYR A 273 0.22 11.01 -26.95
C TYR A 273 1.70 11.30 -26.67
N VAL A 274 2.10 12.58 -26.76
CA VAL A 274 3.47 13.02 -26.47
C VAL A 274 3.88 12.68 -25.03
N MET A 275 2.98 12.92 -24.08
CA MET A 275 3.18 12.57 -22.67
C MET A 275 3.44 11.07 -22.50
N LEU A 276 2.68 10.20 -23.16
CA LEU A 276 2.88 8.75 -23.09
C LEU A 276 4.11 8.29 -23.89
N GLU A 277 4.34 8.87 -25.06
CA GLU A 277 5.46 8.49 -25.91
C GLU A 277 6.81 8.92 -25.34
N LEU A 278 6.93 10.18 -24.91
CA LEU A 278 8.20 10.81 -24.50
C LEU A 278 8.33 11.06 -23.00
N GLY A 279 7.24 10.96 -22.23
CA GLY A 279 7.24 11.24 -20.79
C GLY A 279 7.11 12.73 -20.45
N GLN A 280 6.89 13.59 -21.43
CA GLN A 280 6.77 15.03 -21.26
C GLN A 280 5.29 15.47 -21.33
N PRO A 281 4.66 15.82 -20.18
CA PRO A 281 3.34 16.42 -20.20
C PRO A 281 3.40 17.82 -20.82
N SER A 282 2.37 18.18 -21.56
CA SER A 282 2.18 19.50 -22.15
C SER A 282 0.71 19.90 -22.05
N HIS A 283 0.42 21.20 -22.08
CA HIS A 283 -0.95 21.67 -22.03
C HIS A 283 -1.24 22.68 -23.16
N PRO A 284 -2.19 22.39 -24.06
CA PRO A 284 -2.62 23.33 -25.09
C PRO A 284 -3.69 24.27 -24.51
N TYR A 285 -3.46 25.57 -24.57
CA TYR A 285 -4.43 26.63 -24.24
C TYR A 285 -5.04 27.23 -25.49
N ASP A 286 -6.36 27.54 -25.46
CA ASP A 286 -6.98 28.37 -26.47
C ASP A 286 -6.35 29.78 -26.38
N LEU A 287 -5.56 30.13 -27.36
CA LEU A 287 -4.82 31.41 -27.39
C LEU A 287 -5.70 32.63 -27.35
N ASP A 288 -6.89 32.55 -27.97
CA ASP A 288 -7.82 33.65 -28.03
C ASP A 288 -8.63 33.84 -26.73
N ALA A 289 -8.68 32.81 -25.90
CA ALA A 289 -9.25 32.84 -24.55
C ALA A 289 -8.26 33.33 -23.46
N LEU A 290 -6.93 33.38 -23.78
CA LEU A 290 -5.93 33.90 -22.87
C LEU A 290 -5.91 35.43 -22.83
N GLY A 291 -6.12 36.01 -21.63
CA GLY A 291 -5.96 37.43 -21.41
C GLY A 291 -4.53 37.89 -21.68
N GLY A 292 -4.37 38.87 -22.61
CA GLY A 292 -3.06 39.36 -23.05
C GLY A 292 -2.25 38.36 -23.86
N ARG A 293 -2.85 37.24 -24.30
CA ARG A 293 -2.24 36.20 -25.14
C ARG A 293 -0.88 35.67 -24.61
N GLY A 294 -0.78 35.37 -23.31
CA GLY A 294 0.47 34.87 -22.80
C GLY A 294 0.27 34.10 -21.51
N LEU A 295 1.33 33.44 -21.04
CA LEU A 295 1.38 32.65 -19.83
C LEU A 295 2.42 33.20 -18.87
N THR A 296 2.06 33.24 -17.59
CA THR A 296 2.95 33.62 -16.50
C THR A 296 2.87 32.57 -15.37
N VAL A 297 4.02 32.06 -14.95
CA VAL A 297 4.10 31.11 -13.85
C VAL A 297 4.46 31.83 -12.56
N ARG A 298 3.60 31.72 -11.54
CA ARG A 298 3.77 32.30 -10.20
C ARG A 298 3.15 31.45 -9.12
N TYR A 299 3.48 31.76 -7.85
CA TYR A 299 2.73 31.16 -6.75
C TYR A 299 1.36 31.81 -6.56
N ALA A 300 0.41 31.03 -6.06
CA ALA A 300 -0.92 31.47 -5.71
C ALA A 300 -0.89 32.45 -4.52
N ALA A 301 -1.74 33.49 -4.58
CA ALA A 301 -2.06 34.28 -3.41
C ALA A 301 -2.94 33.46 -2.45
N ALA A 302 -2.90 33.82 -1.15
CA ALA A 302 -3.68 33.11 -0.14
C ALA A 302 -5.19 33.13 -0.43
N GLY A 303 -5.77 31.97 -0.63
CA GLY A 303 -7.20 31.76 -0.93
C GLY A 303 -7.64 32.06 -2.36
N GLU A 304 -6.70 32.16 -3.28
CA GLU A 304 -6.97 32.34 -4.71
C GLU A 304 -7.78 31.16 -5.27
N ARG A 305 -8.62 31.39 -6.27
CA ARG A 305 -9.56 30.40 -6.81
C ARG A 305 -9.29 30.06 -8.25
N LEU A 306 -9.43 28.78 -8.57
CA LEU A 306 -9.36 28.24 -9.93
C LEU A 306 -10.43 27.19 -10.12
N VAL A 307 -11.19 27.26 -11.20
CA VAL A 307 -12.06 26.18 -11.67
C VAL A 307 -11.25 25.32 -12.62
N THR A 308 -10.99 24.09 -12.24
CA THR A 308 -10.20 23.13 -13.04
C THR A 308 -11.07 22.40 -14.08
N LEU A 309 -10.43 21.67 -15.04
CA LEU A 309 -11.10 20.95 -16.14
C LEU A 309 -12.15 19.92 -15.67
N ASP A 310 -12.07 19.44 -14.43
CA ASP A 310 -13.08 18.58 -13.81
C ASP A 310 -14.33 19.33 -13.29
N GLY A 311 -14.39 20.66 -13.53
CA GLY A 311 -15.48 21.54 -13.11
C GLY A 311 -15.50 21.89 -11.61
N VAL A 312 -14.46 21.51 -10.86
CA VAL A 312 -14.36 21.77 -9.43
C VAL A 312 -13.66 23.09 -9.17
N GLU A 313 -14.29 23.99 -8.37
CA GLU A 313 -13.63 25.19 -7.87
C GLU A 313 -12.67 24.83 -6.74
N ARG A 314 -11.39 25.17 -6.91
CA ARG A 314 -10.33 24.90 -5.96
C ARG A 314 -9.84 26.18 -5.32
N ARG A 315 -9.59 26.11 -4.02
CA ARG A 315 -8.99 27.20 -3.25
C ARG A 315 -7.50 26.89 -3.04
N LEU A 316 -6.66 27.81 -3.47
CA LEU A 316 -5.20 27.65 -3.58
C LEU A 316 -4.46 28.63 -2.68
N GLY A 317 -3.17 28.39 -2.44
CA GLY A 317 -2.33 29.21 -1.55
C GLY A 317 -2.65 29.07 -0.07
N VAL A 318 -3.62 28.23 0.30
CA VAL A 318 -3.99 27.94 1.70
C VAL A 318 -4.35 26.48 1.90
N HIS A 319 -4.10 25.99 3.11
CA HIS A 319 -4.47 24.64 3.52
C HIS A 319 -4.99 24.64 4.97
N LYS A 320 -5.99 23.81 5.28
CA LYS A 320 -6.43 23.61 6.66
C LYS A 320 -5.53 22.62 7.36
N SER A 321 -4.87 23.04 8.43
CA SER A 321 -4.09 22.17 9.31
C SER A 321 -4.99 21.16 10.04
N ALA A 322 -4.40 20.14 10.64
CA ALA A 322 -5.12 19.16 11.46
C ALA A 322 -5.90 19.81 12.63
N GLY A 323 -5.48 20.99 13.09
CA GLY A 323 -6.18 21.81 14.10
C GLY A 323 -7.29 22.70 13.53
N GLY A 324 -7.53 22.69 12.21
CA GLY A 324 -8.56 23.48 11.55
C GLY A 324 -8.15 24.92 11.19
N GLU A 325 -6.92 25.33 11.51
CA GLU A 325 -6.38 26.64 11.16
C GLU A 325 -5.96 26.69 9.69
N GLU A 326 -6.17 27.83 9.02
CA GLU A 326 -5.67 28.06 7.66
C GLU A 326 -4.21 28.46 7.72
N VAL A 327 -3.37 27.74 6.97
CA VAL A 327 -1.93 27.97 6.83
C VAL A 327 -1.65 28.28 5.36
N GLU A 328 -0.82 29.29 5.11
CA GLU A 328 -0.34 29.59 3.76
C GLU A 328 0.55 28.45 3.24
N VAL A 329 0.35 28.11 1.96
CA VAL A 329 1.08 27.04 1.27
C VAL A 329 1.45 27.47 -0.14
N GLU A 330 2.50 26.87 -0.65
CA GLU A 330 2.97 27.09 -2.02
C GLU A 330 2.18 26.22 -2.99
N ASP A 331 1.25 26.82 -3.75
CA ASP A 331 0.63 26.24 -4.93
C ASP A 331 1.09 27.02 -6.15
N LEU A 332 1.70 26.35 -7.13
CA LEU A 332 2.20 26.99 -8.34
C LEU A 332 1.08 27.10 -9.37
N LEU A 333 0.88 28.29 -9.91
CA LEU A 333 -0.15 28.59 -10.89
C LEU A 333 0.47 28.93 -12.24
N ILE A 334 -0.27 28.55 -13.30
CA ILE A 334 -0.14 29.15 -14.61
C ILE A 334 -1.25 30.17 -14.72
N CYS A 335 -0.88 31.42 -15.00
CA CYS A 335 -1.80 32.53 -15.18
C CYS A 335 -1.70 33.07 -16.60
N ASP A 336 -2.75 33.75 -17.09
CA ASP A 336 -2.63 34.57 -18.29
C ASP A 336 -1.79 35.84 -18.03
N SER A 337 -1.54 36.65 -19.07
CA SER A 337 -0.75 37.88 -18.93
C SER A 337 -1.42 38.96 -18.07
N HIS A 338 -2.72 38.84 -17.78
CA HIS A 338 -3.46 39.70 -16.86
C HIS A 338 -3.40 39.20 -15.40
N GLY A 339 -2.72 38.06 -15.16
CA GLY A 339 -2.55 37.45 -13.85
C GLY A 339 -3.72 36.58 -13.41
N VAL A 340 -4.68 36.27 -14.30
CA VAL A 340 -5.82 35.38 -14.01
C VAL A 340 -5.37 33.95 -14.06
N PRO A 341 -5.64 33.09 -13.03
CA PRO A 341 -5.28 31.69 -13.05
C PRO A 341 -5.98 30.91 -14.15
N VAL A 342 -5.20 30.19 -14.95
CA VAL A 342 -5.66 29.33 -16.06
C VAL A 342 -5.22 27.89 -15.91
N GLY A 343 -4.44 27.56 -14.86
CA GLY A 343 -4.02 26.21 -14.56
C GLY A 343 -3.31 26.06 -13.21
N LEU A 344 -3.46 24.88 -12.60
CA LEU A 344 -2.61 24.44 -11.48
C LEU A 344 -1.41 23.74 -12.09
N ALA A 345 -0.24 24.37 -11.99
CA ALA A 345 0.97 23.98 -12.70
C ALA A 345 1.36 22.51 -12.48
N GLY A 346 1.54 21.77 -13.57
CA GLY A 346 1.91 20.37 -13.58
C GLY A 346 0.85 19.40 -13.04
N VAL A 347 -0.36 19.89 -12.68
CA VAL A 347 -1.44 19.06 -12.10
C VAL A 347 -2.66 19.01 -13.01
N MET A 348 -3.31 20.16 -13.26
CA MET A 348 -4.52 20.20 -14.07
C MET A 348 -4.78 21.60 -14.62
N GLY A 349 -5.16 21.70 -15.90
CA GLY A 349 -5.56 22.93 -16.55
C GLY A 349 -6.86 23.51 -15.99
N GLY A 350 -7.08 24.79 -16.22
CA GLY A 350 -8.32 25.49 -15.91
C GLY A 350 -9.37 25.35 -16.99
N ALA A 351 -10.65 25.40 -16.61
CA ALA A 351 -11.79 25.27 -17.53
C ALA A 351 -11.96 26.48 -18.46
N SER A 352 -11.44 27.66 -18.08
CA SER A 352 -11.66 28.91 -18.83
C SER A 352 -10.94 28.99 -20.18
N THR A 353 -9.90 28.19 -20.37
CA THR A 353 -9.05 28.18 -21.57
C THR A 353 -8.98 26.79 -22.22
N GLU A 354 -9.98 25.95 -21.93
CA GLU A 354 -10.14 24.61 -22.51
C GLU A 354 -10.27 24.66 -24.03
N ILE A 355 -9.64 23.72 -24.70
CA ILE A 355 -9.73 23.53 -26.15
C ILE A 355 -11.17 23.13 -26.50
N GLY A 356 -11.83 23.94 -27.29
CA GLY A 356 -13.22 23.76 -27.73
C GLY A 356 -13.42 23.68 -29.23
N ARG A 357 -14.69 23.59 -29.67
CA ARG A 357 -15.04 23.50 -31.11
C ARG A 357 -14.75 24.78 -31.91
N HIS A 358 -14.47 25.89 -31.22
CA HIS A 358 -14.19 27.20 -31.82
C HIS A 358 -12.72 27.58 -31.73
N THR A 359 -11.90 26.76 -31.12
CA THR A 359 -10.47 27.01 -30.99
C THR A 359 -9.81 26.93 -32.36
N SER A 360 -9.20 28.02 -32.77
CA SER A 360 -8.48 28.14 -34.03
C SER A 360 -6.98 28.39 -33.87
N SER A 361 -6.55 28.77 -32.68
CA SER A 361 -5.16 29.05 -32.33
C SER A 361 -4.86 28.53 -30.94
N VAL A 362 -3.69 27.92 -30.80
CA VAL A 362 -3.25 27.28 -29.54
C VAL A 362 -1.90 27.86 -29.11
N LEU A 363 -1.77 28.17 -27.82
CA LEU A 363 -0.49 28.30 -27.15
C LEU A 363 -0.22 27.01 -26.39
N LEU A 364 0.72 26.21 -26.88
CA LEU A 364 1.15 25.00 -26.19
C LEU A 364 2.15 25.38 -25.11
N GLU A 365 1.88 24.98 -23.88
CA GLU A 365 2.83 24.98 -22.75
C GLU A 365 3.57 23.66 -22.69
N VAL A 366 4.92 23.74 -22.62
CA VAL A 366 5.78 22.62 -22.25
C VAL A 366 6.73 23.12 -21.18
N ALA A 367 6.72 22.51 -20.00
CA ALA A 367 7.42 23.10 -18.87
C ALA A 367 8.23 22.05 -18.07
N GLU A 368 9.20 22.54 -17.29
CA GLU A 368 9.86 21.83 -16.21
C GLU A 368 9.48 22.46 -14.88
N PHE A 369 8.65 21.77 -14.10
CA PHE A 369 8.24 22.20 -12.77
C PHE A 369 9.04 21.48 -11.68
N SER A 370 9.18 22.14 -10.52
CA SER A 370 9.75 21.53 -9.34
C SER A 370 8.93 20.31 -8.88
N PRO A 371 9.52 19.10 -8.85
CA PRO A 371 8.82 17.88 -8.45
C PRO A 371 8.16 17.98 -7.08
N LEU A 372 8.85 18.64 -6.14
CA LEU A 372 8.37 18.79 -4.77
C LEU A 372 7.11 19.69 -4.69
N VAL A 373 7.09 20.79 -5.44
CA VAL A 373 5.96 21.73 -5.45
C VAL A 373 4.74 21.05 -6.07
N VAL A 374 4.91 20.40 -7.22
CA VAL A 374 3.81 19.68 -7.89
C VAL A 374 3.26 18.56 -7.01
N GLY A 375 4.12 17.71 -6.43
CA GLY A 375 3.69 16.62 -5.56
C GLY A 375 2.94 17.09 -4.31
N ARG A 376 3.37 18.20 -3.70
CA ARG A 376 2.67 18.80 -2.54
C ARG A 376 1.30 19.35 -2.93
N SER A 377 1.21 20.09 -4.04
CA SER A 377 -0.04 20.66 -4.53
C SER A 377 -1.03 19.57 -4.94
N ALA A 378 -0.59 18.56 -5.68
CA ALA A 378 -1.42 17.43 -6.08
C ALA A 378 -2.01 16.70 -4.86
N LYS A 379 -1.18 16.42 -3.85
CA LYS A 379 -1.62 15.77 -2.61
C LYS A 379 -2.63 16.62 -1.83
N ARG A 380 -2.38 17.93 -1.68
CA ARG A 380 -3.29 18.84 -0.97
C ARG A 380 -4.67 18.93 -1.63
N GLN A 381 -4.68 18.97 -2.96
CA GLN A 381 -5.91 19.06 -3.75
C GLN A 381 -6.61 17.71 -3.99
N GLY A 382 -6.01 16.60 -3.49
CA GLY A 382 -6.52 15.24 -3.70
C GLY A 382 -6.52 14.80 -5.16
N LEU A 383 -5.63 15.37 -5.98
CA LEU A 383 -5.49 15.09 -7.40
C LEU A 383 -4.31 14.17 -7.68
N ARG A 384 -4.55 13.18 -8.51
CA ARG A 384 -3.49 12.34 -9.07
C ARG A 384 -3.75 12.17 -10.56
N THR A 385 -3.10 13.00 -11.36
CA THR A 385 -3.23 12.98 -12.82
C THR A 385 -2.00 12.30 -13.45
N GLU A 386 -2.10 11.93 -14.72
CA GLU A 386 -0.97 11.41 -15.50
C GLU A 386 0.17 12.44 -15.62
N ALA A 387 -0.17 13.73 -15.66
CA ALA A 387 0.79 14.82 -15.67
C ALA A 387 1.48 14.95 -14.31
N SER A 388 0.71 15.04 -13.20
CA SER A 388 1.29 15.19 -11.86
C SER A 388 2.16 13.99 -11.48
N ALA A 389 1.80 12.78 -11.88
CA ALA A 389 2.58 11.56 -11.64
C ALA A 389 3.96 11.57 -12.31
N ARG A 390 4.11 12.32 -13.42
CA ARG A 390 5.39 12.53 -14.10
C ARG A 390 6.17 13.69 -13.50
N PHE A 391 5.52 14.84 -13.33
CA PHE A 391 6.19 16.02 -12.77
C PHE A 391 6.67 15.81 -11.34
N GLU A 392 5.90 15.13 -10.48
CA GLU A 392 6.30 14.87 -9.08
C GLU A 392 7.56 13.98 -8.96
N ARG A 393 7.92 13.27 -10.03
CA ARG A 393 9.12 12.40 -10.10
C ARG A 393 10.25 13.04 -10.89
N GLY A 394 9.97 14.05 -11.70
CA GLY A 394 10.87 14.72 -12.61
C GLY A 394 10.68 14.29 -14.06
N ILE A 395 10.93 15.23 -14.97
CA ILE A 395 10.86 15.05 -16.42
C ILE A 395 12.24 15.25 -17.04
N ASP A 396 12.37 15.04 -18.35
CA ASP A 396 13.60 15.33 -19.09
C ASP A 396 13.70 16.82 -19.45
N PRO A 397 14.54 17.64 -18.80
CA PRO A 397 14.68 19.06 -19.11
C PRO A 397 15.25 19.35 -20.51
N GLU A 398 15.95 18.40 -21.14
CA GLU A 398 16.45 18.53 -22.52
C GLU A 398 15.42 18.06 -23.57
N GLY A 399 14.25 17.54 -23.13
CA GLY A 399 13.20 16.95 -23.98
C GLY A 399 12.12 17.90 -24.46
N LEU A 400 12.02 19.14 -23.91
CA LEU A 400 10.89 20.03 -24.10
C LEU A 400 10.66 20.42 -25.56
N GLU A 401 11.73 20.81 -26.30
CA GLU A 401 11.63 21.19 -27.72
C GLU A 401 11.13 20.04 -28.59
N ARG A 402 11.69 18.82 -28.36
CA ARG A 402 11.26 17.63 -29.10
C ARG A 402 9.78 17.32 -28.86
N ALA A 403 9.33 17.47 -27.62
CA ALA A 403 7.93 17.26 -27.27
C ALA A 403 7.01 18.27 -27.96
N ALA A 404 7.38 19.56 -27.96
CA ALA A 404 6.65 20.60 -28.66
C ALA A 404 6.58 20.36 -30.16
N ASP A 405 7.69 19.95 -30.77
CA ASP A 405 7.75 19.66 -32.20
C ASP A 405 6.93 18.41 -32.56
N ARG A 406 6.99 17.37 -31.71
CA ARG A 406 6.18 16.15 -31.90
C ARG A 406 4.70 16.42 -31.79
N PHE A 407 4.27 17.29 -30.89
CA PHE A 407 2.88 17.77 -30.82
C PHE A 407 2.44 18.42 -32.14
N CYS A 408 3.25 19.33 -32.68
CA CYS A 408 2.94 20.00 -33.95
C CYS A 408 2.90 19.02 -35.14
N GLU A 409 3.81 18.04 -35.17
CA GLU A 409 3.81 16.99 -36.18
C GLU A 409 2.52 16.14 -36.14
N LEU A 410 2.04 15.78 -34.95
CA LEU A 410 0.80 15.01 -34.76
C LEU A 410 -0.43 15.82 -35.24
N LEU A 411 -0.45 17.12 -34.99
CA LEU A 411 -1.50 17.98 -35.54
C LEU A 411 -1.49 18.05 -37.09
N ALA A 412 -0.31 18.15 -37.68
CA ALA A 412 -0.15 18.10 -39.12
C ALA A 412 -0.61 16.74 -39.71
N GLN A 413 -0.27 15.63 -39.02
CA GLN A 413 -0.76 14.29 -39.41
C GLN A 413 -2.30 14.17 -39.29
N ALA A 414 -2.90 14.78 -38.28
CA ALA A 414 -4.34 14.78 -38.10
C ALA A 414 -5.02 15.57 -39.24
N ALA A 415 -4.49 16.74 -39.60
CA ALA A 415 -4.96 17.52 -40.71
C ALA A 415 -4.85 16.76 -42.05
N ALA A 416 -3.69 16.14 -42.30
CA ALA A 416 -3.45 15.33 -43.50
C ALA A 416 -4.44 14.14 -43.59
N ALA A 417 -4.65 13.44 -42.49
CA ALA A 417 -5.59 12.32 -42.43
C ALA A 417 -7.05 12.74 -42.68
N ALA A 418 -7.41 13.97 -42.32
CA ALA A 418 -8.72 14.54 -42.54
C ALA A 418 -8.87 15.26 -43.91
N GLY A 419 -7.80 15.36 -44.69
CA GLY A 419 -7.79 16.13 -45.93
C GLY A 419 -7.90 17.65 -45.72
N ALA A 420 -7.57 18.12 -44.50
CA ALA A 420 -7.56 19.54 -44.12
C ALA A 420 -6.17 20.17 -44.36
N SER A 421 -6.15 21.51 -44.37
CA SER A 421 -4.87 22.24 -44.46
C SER A 421 -4.03 22.02 -43.19
N PRO A 422 -2.71 21.82 -43.30
CA PRO A 422 -1.87 21.68 -42.13
C PRO A 422 -1.86 23.00 -41.31
N PRO A 423 -1.85 22.92 -39.99
CA PRO A 423 -1.80 24.11 -39.16
C PRO A 423 -0.48 24.87 -39.33
N GLU A 424 -0.50 26.15 -39.07
CA GLU A 424 0.67 27.04 -39.14
C GLU A 424 1.38 27.03 -37.78
N VAL A 425 2.63 26.58 -37.75
CA VAL A 425 3.51 26.69 -36.58
C VAL A 425 4.30 27.99 -36.70
N ALA A 426 4.14 28.90 -35.77
CA ALA A 426 4.85 30.17 -35.77
C ALA A 426 6.36 29.99 -35.69
N PRO A 427 7.19 30.75 -36.42
CA PRO A 427 8.61 30.79 -36.28
C PRO A 427 8.99 31.43 -34.94
N GLY A 428 10.19 31.09 -34.44
CA GLY A 428 10.67 31.53 -33.13
C GLY A 428 10.06 30.68 -31.99
N ASP A 429 10.68 30.75 -30.85
CA ASP A 429 10.26 30.08 -29.64
C ASP A 429 10.03 31.11 -28.54
N LEU A 430 9.01 30.89 -27.74
CA LEU A 430 8.81 31.58 -26.48
C LEU A 430 9.48 30.72 -25.41
N ASP A 431 10.68 31.10 -24.98
CA ASP A 431 11.55 30.31 -24.13
C ASP A 431 12.00 31.17 -22.92
N ASP A 432 11.55 30.79 -21.74
CA ASP A 432 12.01 31.36 -20.46
C ASP A 432 12.66 30.25 -19.62
N HIS A 433 13.97 30.33 -19.42
CA HIS A 433 14.79 29.33 -18.76
C HIS A 433 15.78 30.00 -17.78
N PRO A 434 15.28 30.51 -16.63
CA PRO A 434 16.09 31.29 -15.70
C PRO A 434 17.20 30.48 -15.00
N LEU A 435 16.99 29.17 -14.79
CA LEU A 435 17.89 28.29 -14.03
C LEU A 435 18.40 27.12 -14.88
N ARG A 436 19.13 27.43 -15.95
CA ARG A 436 19.71 26.38 -16.82
C ARG A 436 20.77 25.59 -16.05
N GLN A 437 20.52 24.31 -15.83
CA GLN A 437 21.45 23.40 -15.18
C GLN A 437 22.32 22.68 -16.23
N GLY A 438 23.63 22.59 -15.96
CA GLY A 438 24.54 21.79 -16.78
C GLY A 438 24.36 20.28 -16.46
N ARG A 439 24.81 19.45 -17.40
CA ARG A 439 24.79 18.00 -17.26
C ARG A 439 25.61 17.57 -16.04
N ARG A 440 25.06 16.73 -15.18
CA ARG A 440 25.75 16.21 -13.99
C ARG A 440 26.84 15.23 -14.42
N MET A 441 28.02 15.38 -13.84
CA MET A 441 29.14 14.46 -14.04
C MET A 441 29.38 13.66 -12.77
N VAL A 442 29.59 12.35 -12.92
CA VAL A 442 29.83 11.42 -11.79
C VAL A 442 31.13 10.66 -12.01
N PRO A 443 32.12 10.76 -11.10
CA PRO A 443 33.34 9.96 -11.18
C PRO A 443 33.03 8.50 -10.80
N LEU A 444 33.34 7.56 -11.69
CA LEU A 444 33.09 6.12 -11.52
C LEU A 444 34.42 5.36 -11.44
N ARG A 445 34.73 4.83 -10.29
CA ARG A 445 35.95 4.04 -10.05
C ARG A 445 35.76 2.59 -10.50
N VAL A 446 36.44 2.16 -11.56
CA VAL A 446 36.36 0.81 -12.13
C VAL A 446 36.61 -0.28 -11.06
N GLY A 447 37.61 -0.07 -10.19
CA GLY A 447 37.90 -0.97 -9.10
C GLY A 447 36.76 -1.11 -8.08
N ARG A 448 35.98 -0.02 -7.83
CA ARG A 448 34.84 -0.05 -6.94
C ARG A 448 33.64 -0.78 -7.55
N VAL A 449 33.38 -0.56 -8.85
CA VAL A 449 32.39 -1.34 -9.61
C VAL A 449 32.64 -2.84 -9.41
N ASN A 450 33.84 -3.27 -9.72
CA ASN A 450 34.22 -4.68 -9.64
C ASN A 450 34.18 -5.24 -8.21
N ALA A 451 34.61 -4.45 -7.22
CA ALA A 451 34.58 -4.86 -5.81
C ALA A 451 33.14 -5.01 -5.29
N LEU A 452 32.23 -4.13 -5.70
CA LEU A 452 30.82 -4.15 -5.25
C LEU A 452 30.03 -5.28 -5.94
N LEU A 453 30.22 -5.43 -7.27
CA LEU A 453 29.48 -6.41 -8.06
C LEU A 453 30.13 -7.81 -8.06
N GLY A 454 31.36 -7.93 -7.58
CA GLY A 454 32.09 -9.19 -7.63
C GLY A 454 32.49 -9.59 -9.06
N THR A 455 32.76 -8.61 -9.90
CA THR A 455 33.12 -8.78 -11.33
C THR A 455 34.56 -8.41 -11.62
N SER A 456 34.97 -8.51 -12.89
CA SER A 456 36.29 -8.09 -13.38
C SER A 456 36.18 -7.32 -14.71
N LEU A 457 35.19 -6.40 -14.76
CA LEU A 457 34.90 -5.59 -15.92
C LEU A 457 36.05 -4.55 -16.16
N THR A 458 36.41 -4.34 -17.42
CA THR A 458 37.27 -3.25 -17.83
C THR A 458 36.46 -1.95 -17.99
N ALA A 459 37.12 -0.79 -18.00
CA ALA A 459 36.48 0.50 -18.24
C ALA A 459 35.66 0.51 -19.55
N GLY A 460 36.22 -0.01 -20.64
CA GLY A 460 35.51 -0.09 -21.92
C GLY A 460 34.32 -1.05 -21.93
N GLU A 461 34.29 -2.08 -21.07
CA GLU A 461 33.13 -2.95 -20.91
C GLU A 461 32.03 -2.26 -20.11
N ILE A 462 32.38 -1.55 -19.04
CA ILE A 462 31.44 -0.74 -18.25
C ILE A 462 30.78 0.30 -19.14
N GLN A 463 31.58 1.03 -19.92
CA GLN A 463 31.09 2.07 -20.84
C GLN A 463 30.11 1.52 -21.87
N ARG A 464 30.46 0.39 -22.54
CA ARG A 464 29.53 -0.28 -23.48
C ARG A 464 28.22 -0.74 -22.88
N LEU A 465 28.15 -0.97 -21.56
CA LEU A 465 26.92 -1.34 -20.87
C LEU A 465 26.02 -0.11 -20.65
N ILE A 466 26.58 1.05 -20.28
CA ILE A 466 25.80 2.22 -19.88
C ILE A 466 25.58 3.26 -20.98
N GLU A 467 26.43 3.28 -22.01
CA GLU A 467 26.29 4.21 -23.15
C GLU A 467 24.93 4.08 -23.88
N PRO A 468 24.39 2.85 -24.15
CA PRO A 468 23.10 2.70 -24.83
C PRO A 468 21.91 3.25 -24.04
N ILE A 469 22.05 3.43 -22.73
CA ILE A 469 21.07 4.08 -21.85
C ILE A 469 21.44 5.53 -21.55
N GLY A 470 22.28 6.16 -22.37
CA GLY A 470 22.53 7.60 -22.41
C GLY A 470 23.64 8.13 -21.51
N PHE A 471 24.34 7.27 -20.76
CA PHE A 471 25.51 7.71 -20.00
C PHE A 471 26.73 7.88 -20.96
N THR A 472 27.27 9.07 -21.01
CA THR A 472 28.31 9.42 -21.97
C THR A 472 29.60 9.86 -21.29
N GLU A 473 30.76 9.73 -22.00
CA GLU A 473 31.94 10.43 -21.59
C GLU A 473 31.82 11.95 -21.82
N PRO A 474 32.54 12.78 -21.07
CA PRO A 474 32.61 14.19 -21.36
C PRO A 474 33.17 14.40 -22.80
N ALA A 475 32.53 15.28 -23.58
CA ALA A 475 33.04 15.67 -24.88
C ALA A 475 34.48 16.13 -24.71
N SER A 476 35.42 15.51 -25.42
CA SER A 476 36.86 15.81 -25.37
C SER A 476 37.14 17.25 -25.79
N GLY A 477 37.03 18.19 -24.85
CA GLY A 477 37.20 19.62 -25.05
C GLY A 477 37.16 20.43 -23.78
N GLY A 478 38.10 20.21 -22.89
CA GLY A 478 38.26 21.04 -21.67
C GLY A 478 38.94 20.27 -20.55
N LYS A 479 40.25 20.37 -20.43
CA LYS A 479 40.94 20.05 -19.18
C LYS A 479 40.47 21.07 -18.15
N GLY A 480 39.35 20.74 -17.44
CA GLY A 480 38.90 21.48 -16.30
C GLY A 480 39.87 21.25 -15.14
N ALA A 481 40.40 22.33 -14.62
CA ALA A 481 41.24 22.35 -13.42
C ALA A 481 40.56 21.63 -12.27
N ALA A 482 41.24 20.69 -11.64
CA ALA A 482 40.87 20.09 -10.39
C ALA A 482 40.70 21.20 -9.35
N GLY A 483 39.47 21.56 -9.04
CA GLY A 483 39.12 22.38 -7.89
C GLY A 483 39.32 21.57 -6.63
N ASP A 484 40.16 22.08 -5.79
CA ASP A 484 40.46 21.63 -4.42
C ASP A 484 39.16 21.63 -3.56
N ALA A 485 38.51 20.51 -3.47
CA ALA A 485 37.39 20.35 -2.57
C ALA A 485 37.90 19.77 -1.24
N GLY A 486 37.78 20.60 -0.19
CA GLY A 486 38.27 20.37 1.16
C GLY A 486 37.94 19.01 1.75
N GLU A 487 38.93 18.46 2.39
CA GLU A 487 38.85 17.29 3.26
C GLU A 487 38.04 17.64 4.53
N GLU A 488 36.84 17.11 4.66
CA GLU A 488 36.25 16.88 5.99
C GLU A 488 35.50 15.54 5.98
N GLY A 489 36.04 14.56 6.68
CA GLY A 489 35.39 13.25 6.88
C GLY A 489 36.41 12.15 7.18
N GLY A 490 36.89 12.06 8.43
CA GLY A 490 37.81 11.04 8.90
C GLY A 490 37.23 9.62 8.79
N GLY A 491 37.61 8.87 7.75
CA GLY A 491 37.39 7.45 7.60
C GLY A 491 38.69 6.73 7.32
N HIS A 492 39.01 5.70 8.10
CA HIS A 492 40.25 4.92 8.07
C HIS A 492 40.61 4.44 6.66
N ARG A 493 41.64 5.03 6.05
CA ARG A 493 42.30 4.52 4.86
C ARG A 493 42.99 3.19 5.20
N ARG A 494 42.56 2.10 4.57
CA ARG A 494 43.35 0.88 4.48
C ARG A 494 44.51 1.14 3.47
N PRO A 495 45.79 0.87 3.82
CA PRO A 495 46.89 1.06 2.90
C PRO A 495 46.88 -0.09 1.88
N GLY A 496 46.90 0.26 0.55
CA GLY A 496 47.20 -0.69 -0.48
C GLY A 496 46.33 -0.77 -1.73
N ALA A 497 45.52 0.26 -2.04
CA ALA A 497 44.86 0.35 -3.35
C ALA A 497 45.60 1.36 -4.23
N ALA A 498 46.26 0.87 -5.30
CA ALA A 498 46.72 1.71 -6.40
C ALA A 498 45.57 2.60 -6.86
N ALA A 499 45.82 3.87 -7.24
CA ALA A 499 44.85 4.79 -7.85
C ALA A 499 44.27 4.09 -9.08
N GLY A 500 43.12 3.43 -8.93
CA GLY A 500 42.47 2.69 -10.02
C GLY A 500 41.90 3.65 -11.06
N GLU A 501 41.72 3.12 -12.26
CA GLU A 501 41.10 3.83 -13.39
C GLU A 501 39.74 4.41 -12.99
N VAL A 502 39.55 5.72 -13.25
CA VAL A 502 38.30 6.48 -12.97
C VAL A 502 37.74 6.96 -14.30
N LEU A 503 36.47 6.65 -14.54
CA LEU A 503 35.71 7.16 -15.66
C LEU A 503 34.92 8.40 -15.20
N GLU A 504 34.93 9.47 -15.95
CA GLU A 504 34.02 10.60 -15.78
C GLU A 504 32.74 10.32 -16.59
N VAL A 505 31.62 10.11 -15.92
CA VAL A 505 30.38 9.68 -16.55
C VAL A 505 29.34 10.81 -16.52
N GLY A 506 28.94 11.29 -17.72
CA GLY A 506 27.86 12.25 -17.87
C GLY A 506 26.48 11.55 -17.69
N VAL A 507 25.73 12.00 -16.70
CA VAL A 507 24.38 11.48 -16.41
C VAL A 507 23.40 12.05 -17.44
N PRO A 508 22.55 11.23 -18.09
CA PRO A 508 21.53 11.75 -19.00
C PRO A 508 20.48 12.59 -18.26
N SER A 509 19.95 13.62 -18.90
CA SER A 509 19.03 14.60 -18.32
C SER A 509 17.72 13.99 -17.79
N TYR A 510 17.26 12.91 -18.40
CA TYR A 510 16.06 12.17 -17.99
C TYR A 510 16.26 11.23 -16.79
N ARG A 511 17.46 11.22 -16.16
CA ARG A 511 17.78 10.41 -14.97
C ARG A 511 18.08 11.31 -13.76
N PRO A 512 17.04 11.96 -13.21
CA PRO A 512 17.21 12.84 -12.03
C PRO A 512 17.61 12.07 -10.76
N ASP A 513 17.38 10.77 -10.73
CA ASP A 513 17.66 9.85 -9.64
C ASP A 513 19.15 9.55 -9.46
N VAL A 514 19.95 9.68 -10.53
CA VAL A 514 21.37 9.35 -10.48
C VAL A 514 22.15 10.52 -9.88
N GLY A 515 22.44 10.43 -8.59
CA GLY A 515 23.14 11.47 -7.82
C GLY A 515 24.62 11.18 -7.57
N GLY A 516 25.04 9.93 -7.62
CA GLY A 516 26.39 9.54 -7.26
C GLY A 516 26.89 8.24 -7.88
N GLU A 517 28.11 7.85 -7.51
CA GLU A 517 28.81 6.69 -8.06
C GLU A 517 28.02 5.38 -7.90
N VAL A 518 27.33 5.19 -6.78
CA VAL A 518 26.60 3.95 -6.51
C VAL A 518 25.40 3.78 -7.44
N ASP A 519 24.77 4.86 -7.85
CA ASP A 519 23.63 4.84 -8.76
C ASP A 519 24.09 4.44 -10.18
N VAL A 520 25.28 4.91 -10.60
CA VAL A 520 25.90 4.47 -11.87
C VAL A 520 26.31 2.99 -11.79
N ILE A 521 26.81 2.51 -10.64
CA ILE A 521 27.13 1.08 -10.43
C ILE A 521 25.89 0.22 -10.55
N GLU A 522 24.73 0.69 -10.05
CA GLU A 522 23.46 0.00 -10.24
C GLU A 522 23.10 -0.16 -11.71
N GLU A 523 23.27 0.90 -12.51
CA GLU A 523 23.03 0.85 -13.95
C GLU A 523 23.95 -0.16 -14.66
N VAL A 524 25.21 -0.22 -14.26
CA VAL A 524 26.15 -1.25 -14.76
C VAL A 524 25.65 -2.65 -14.41
N ALA A 525 25.21 -2.88 -13.16
CA ALA A 525 24.69 -4.16 -12.72
C ALA A 525 23.40 -4.55 -13.47
N ARG A 526 22.49 -3.58 -13.63
CA ARG A 526 21.21 -3.75 -14.31
C ARG A 526 21.40 -4.08 -15.79
N MET A 527 22.30 -3.39 -16.48
CA MET A 527 22.61 -3.66 -17.90
C MET A 527 23.46 -4.92 -18.10
N LEU A 528 24.34 -5.27 -17.15
CA LEU A 528 25.06 -6.54 -17.16
C LEU A 528 24.11 -7.73 -17.01
N GLY A 529 23.15 -7.61 -16.11
CA GLY A 529 22.19 -8.62 -15.68
C GLY A 529 22.57 -9.27 -14.37
N TYR A 530 21.68 -9.23 -13.40
CA TYR A 530 21.90 -9.78 -12.06
C TYR A 530 22.18 -11.29 -12.07
N GLU A 531 21.66 -12.02 -13.05
CA GLU A 531 21.92 -13.45 -13.26
C GLU A 531 23.39 -13.76 -13.58
N ARG A 532 24.14 -12.77 -14.07
CA ARG A 532 25.57 -12.87 -14.38
C ARG A 532 26.48 -12.50 -13.21
N ILE A 533 25.91 -11.92 -12.16
CA ILE A 533 26.63 -11.57 -10.93
C ILE A 533 26.70 -12.80 -10.02
N GLY A 534 27.92 -13.13 -9.57
CA GLY A 534 28.15 -14.29 -8.70
C GLY A 534 27.40 -14.21 -7.36
N ARG A 535 26.91 -15.34 -6.90
CA ARG A 535 26.30 -15.45 -5.56
C ARG A 535 27.35 -15.89 -4.54
N THR A 536 27.57 -15.09 -3.51
CA THR A 536 28.40 -15.46 -2.37
C THR A 536 27.53 -15.69 -1.14
N HIS A 537 27.73 -16.81 -0.48
CA HIS A 537 27.13 -17.06 0.82
C HIS A 537 28.09 -16.62 1.91
N ARG A 538 27.75 -15.60 2.67
CA ARG A 538 28.47 -15.29 3.91
C ARG A 538 28.31 -16.47 4.86
N ARG A 539 29.41 -17.13 5.20
CA ARG A 539 29.44 -18.04 6.33
C ARG A 539 29.51 -17.19 7.59
N SER A 540 28.40 -17.07 8.30
CA SER A 540 28.42 -16.47 9.63
C SER A 540 29.17 -17.41 10.58
N PRO A 541 30.18 -16.92 11.33
CA PRO A 541 30.81 -17.70 12.37
C PRO A 541 29.89 -17.93 13.58
N PHE A 542 28.75 -17.24 13.61
CA PHE A 542 27.76 -17.32 14.68
C PHE A 542 26.57 -18.17 14.24
N VAL A 543 26.24 -19.14 15.06
CA VAL A 543 24.95 -19.83 14.93
C VAL A 543 23.86 -18.88 15.41
N GLY A 544 22.82 -18.72 14.62
CA GLY A 544 21.69 -17.90 15.02
C GLY A 544 21.08 -18.44 16.32
N THR A 545 20.94 -17.59 17.33
CA THR A 545 20.26 -17.89 18.58
C THR A 545 19.01 -17.04 18.70
N LEU A 546 17.99 -17.57 19.38
CA LEU A 546 16.82 -16.78 19.76
C LEU A 546 17.18 -15.90 20.95
N GLY A 547 16.80 -14.64 20.90
CA GLY A 547 16.82 -13.77 22.07
C GLY A 547 15.94 -14.36 23.18
N GLU A 548 16.20 -14.00 24.43
CA GLU A 548 15.52 -14.54 25.62
C GLU A 548 14.00 -14.36 25.54
N ARG A 549 13.53 -13.17 25.12
CA ARG A 549 12.11 -12.85 24.92
C ARG A 549 11.44 -13.78 23.90
N ASN A 550 12.05 -13.95 22.74
CA ASN A 550 11.53 -14.86 21.72
C ASN A 550 11.54 -16.32 22.18
N GLY A 551 12.54 -16.71 22.98
CA GLY A 551 12.62 -18.00 23.63
C GLY A 551 11.49 -18.21 24.64
N LEU A 552 11.17 -17.17 25.43
CA LEU A 552 10.06 -17.18 26.38
C LEU A 552 8.72 -17.31 25.64
N GLN A 553 8.46 -16.47 24.65
CA GLN A 553 7.22 -16.52 23.86
C GLN A 553 6.99 -17.90 23.21
N ARG A 554 8.05 -18.50 22.63
CA ARG A 554 7.95 -19.86 22.06
C ARG A 554 7.61 -20.92 23.11
N ARG A 555 8.15 -20.80 24.31
CA ARG A 555 7.82 -21.72 25.41
C ARG A 555 6.37 -21.54 25.84
N VAL A 556 5.92 -20.29 26.01
CA VAL A 556 4.51 -19.98 26.37
C VAL A 556 3.56 -20.57 25.34
N ARG A 557 3.81 -20.34 24.05
CA ARG A 557 2.98 -20.90 22.95
C ARG A 557 2.90 -22.42 23.01
N ARG A 558 4.02 -23.10 23.20
CA ARG A 558 4.06 -24.56 23.28
C ARG A 558 3.30 -25.10 24.50
N LEU A 559 3.42 -24.42 25.63
CA LEU A 559 2.72 -24.83 26.86
C LEU A 559 1.21 -24.68 26.71
N LEU A 560 0.75 -23.54 26.21
CA LEU A 560 -0.69 -23.28 26.04
C LEU A 560 -1.31 -24.14 24.94
N ALA A 561 -0.62 -24.35 23.83
CA ALA A 561 -1.05 -25.30 22.80
C ALA A 561 -1.12 -26.72 23.36
N GLY A 562 -0.18 -27.13 24.24
CA GLY A 562 -0.20 -28.40 24.93
C GLY A 562 -1.38 -28.53 25.94
N LEU A 563 -1.90 -27.43 26.45
CA LEU A 563 -3.11 -27.38 27.27
C LEU A 563 -4.40 -27.38 26.46
N GLY A 564 -4.33 -27.43 25.12
CA GLY A 564 -5.48 -27.45 24.21
C GLY A 564 -6.04 -26.06 23.87
N ALA A 565 -5.27 -24.98 24.10
CA ALA A 565 -5.66 -23.65 23.68
C ALA A 565 -5.09 -23.33 22.27
N HIS A 566 -5.89 -22.60 21.47
CA HIS A 566 -5.50 -22.13 20.15
C HIS A 566 -4.99 -20.70 20.21
N GLU A 567 -3.89 -20.41 19.50
CA GLU A 567 -3.40 -19.04 19.38
C GLU A 567 -4.36 -18.22 18.51
N ALA A 568 -4.74 -17.06 19.00
CA ALA A 568 -5.52 -16.07 18.29
C ALA A 568 -4.65 -14.84 17.99
N TRP A 569 -4.99 -14.14 16.93
CA TRP A 569 -4.41 -12.86 16.59
C TRP A 569 -5.52 -11.89 16.27
N THR A 570 -5.82 -11.00 17.22
CA THR A 570 -6.87 -10.01 17.09
C THR A 570 -6.30 -8.64 16.71
N SER A 571 -7.13 -7.76 16.13
CA SER A 571 -6.68 -6.44 15.68
C SER A 571 -6.15 -5.60 16.85
N SER A 572 -5.07 -4.86 16.60
CA SER A 572 -4.56 -3.85 17.54
C SER A 572 -5.28 -2.51 17.42
N ILE A 573 -5.91 -2.25 16.27
CA ILE A 573 -6.77 -1.10 16.03
C ILE A 573 -8.21 -1.55 16.22
N VAL A 574 -8.95 -0.85 17.08
CA VAL A 574 -10.20 -1.35 17.65
C VAL A 574 -11.28 -0.27 17.72
N ASP A 575 -12.52 -0.74 17.87
CA ASP A 575 -13.66 0.11 18.24
C ASP A 575 -13.52 0.53 19.72
N PRO A 576 -13.44 1.83 20.02
CA PRO A 576 -13.44 2.33 21.40
C PRO A 576 -14.64 1.86 22.23
N THR A 577 -15.80 1.68 21.60
CA THR A 577 -17.03 1.25 22.29
C THR A 577 -16.92 -0.19 22.79
N LEU A 578 -16.20 -1.05 22.07
CA LEU A 578 -15.93 -2.42 22.46
C LEU A 578 -15.11 -2.48 23.77
N HIS A 579 -14.11 -1.60 23.90
CA HIS A 579 -13.30 -1.50 25.12
C HIS A 579 -14.10 -0.98 26.32
N ARG A 580 -14.95 0.03 26.13
CA ARG A 580 -15.86 0.53 27.19
C ARG A 580 -16.84 -0.55 27.65
N ARG A 581 -17.42 -1.30 26.73
CA ARG A 581 -18.29 -2.45 27.06
C ARG A 581 -17.57 -3.56 27.82
N ALA A 582 -16.27 -3.72 27.56
CA ALA A 582 -15.43 -4.66 28.32
C ALA A 582 -14.93 -4.11 29.66
N GLY A 583 -15.46 -2.95 30.12
CA GLY A 583 -15.17 -2.38 31.43
C GLY A 583 -13.93 -1.47 31.46
N HIS A 584 -13.38 -1.06 30.30
CA HIS A 584 -12.30 -0.08 30.25
C HIS A 584 -12.84 1.34 30.52
N LEU A 585 -12.34 1.96 31.58
CA LEU A 585 -12.76 3.30 32.01
C LEU A 585 -11.74 4.40 31.66
N GLY A 586 -10.55 4.01 31.19
CA GLY A 586 -9.48 4.95 30.83
C GLY A 586 -9.66 5.54 29.43
N GLU A 587 -8.83 6.53 29.11
CA GLU A 587 -8.69 7.06 27.76
C GLU A 587 -7.91 6.06 26.90
N LEU A 588 -8.36 5.87 25.66
CA LEU A 588 -7.65 5.10 24.66
C LEU A 588 -6.79 6.02 23.80
N VAL A 589 -5.73 5.47 23.26
CA VAL A 589 -4.91 6.16 22.26
C VAL A 589 -5.67 6.17 20.93
N GLU A 590 -6.19 7.33 20.53
CA GLU A 590 -6.97 7.49 19.31
C GLU A 590 -6.06 7.78 18.11
N LEU A 591 -6.47 7.28 16.92
CA LEU A 591 -5.80 7.57 15.66
C LEU A 591 -6.27 8.92 15.14
N ALA A 592 -5.33 9.75 14.63
CA ALA A 592 -5.66 11.07 14.09
C ALA A 592 -6.51 11.00 12.79
N ASN A 593 -6.35 9.95 12.00
CA ASN A 593 -7.00 9.77 10.70
C ASN A 593 -7.39 8.30 10.47
N PRO A 594 -8.37 7.77 11.25
CA PRO A 594 -8.81 6.39 11.08
C PRO A 594 -9.48 6.19 9.72
N MET A 595 -9.32 5.02 9.12
CA MET A 595 -9.96 4.68 7.85
C MET A 595 -11.48 4.45 8.01
N VAL A 596 -11.88 3.90 9.15
CA VAL A 596 -13.27 3.69 9.54
C VAL A 596 -13.45 4.01 11.01
N SER A 597 -14.64 4.47 11.42
CA SER A 597 -14.94 4.88 12.80
C SER A 597 -14.83 3.74 13.81
N GLU A 598 -15.10 2.51 13.36
CA GLU A 598 -15.06 1.28 14.17
C GLU A 598 -13.61 0.79 14.43
N GLU A 599 -12.62 1.36 13.76
CA GLU A 599 -11.21 1.05 13.94
C GLU A 599 -10.43 2.36 14.14
N SER A 600 -10.72 3.04 15.26
CA SER A 600 -10.23 4.41 15.52
C SER A 600 -9.31 4.53 16.73
N ALA A 601 -9.09 3.47 17.50
CA ALA A 601 -8.21 3.53 18.68
C ALA A 601 -7.31 2.31 18.80
N LEU A 602 -6.18 2.47 19.51
CA LEU A 602 -5.32 1.36 19.87
C LEU A 602 -5.88 0.62 21.10
N ARG A 603 -5.79 -0.71 21.11
CA ARG A 603 -6.30 -1.55 22.21
C ARG A 603 -5.53 -1.35 23.49
N ALA A 604 -6.23 -1.16 24.61
CA ALA A 604 -5.64 -1.07 25.95
C ALA A 604 -5.43 -2.44 26.62
N HIS A 605 -6.17 -3.47 26.20
CA HIS A 605 -6.05 -4.85 26.70
C HIS A 605 -6.59 -5.87 25.68
N LEU A 606 -6.24 -7.16 25.87
CA LEU A 606 -6.55 -8.24 24.91
C LEU A 606 -7.98 -8.80 25.05
N LEU A 607 -8.62 -8.62 26.21
CA LEU A 607 -9.91 -9.23 26.53
C LEU A 607 -11.01 -8.94 25.50
N PRO A 608 -11.24 -7.70 25.03
CA PRO A 608 -12.32 -7.40 24.08
C PRO A 608 -12.19 -8.15 22.76
N GLY A 609 -10.97 -8.21 22.21
CA GLY A 609 -10.70 -8.94 20.97
C GLY A 609 -10.96 -10.43 21.10
N LEU A 610 -10.50 -11.05 22.19
CA LEU A 610 -10.73 -12.48 22.45
C LEU A 610 -12.20 -12.79 22.73
N LEU A 611 -12.94 -11.89 23.40
CA LEU A 611 -14.39 -12.04 23.60
C LEU A 611 -15.16 -11.87 22.28
N ALA A 612 -14.72 -11.00 21.39
CA ALA A 612 -15.29 -10.90 20.05
C ALA A 612 -15.06 -12.19 19.24
N ALA A 613 -13.87 -12.80 19.34
CA ALA A 613 -13.59 -14.10 18.75
C ALA A 613 -14.46 -15.22 19.36
N LEU A 614 -14.65 -15.22 20.69
CA LEU A 614 -15.56 -16.15 21.37
C LEU A 614 -17.00 -15.99 20.87
N ARG A 615 -17.51 -14.75 20.77
CA ARG A 615 -18.84 -14.45 20.23
C ARG A 615 -19.00 -14.96 18.80
N HIS A 616 -18.01 -14.72 17.94
CA HIS A 616 -18.02 -15.22 16.57
C HIS A 616 -18.13 -16.74 16.51
N ASN A 617 -17.31 -17.44 17.30
CA ASN A 617 -17.35 -18.91 17.39
C ASN A 617 -18.69 -19.40 17.92
N ALA A 618 -19.24 -18.78 18.96
CA ALA A 618 -20.55 -19.15 19.53
C ALA A 618 -21.67 -18.99 18.50
N ALA A 619 -21.66 -17.91 17.70
CA ALA A 619 -22.63 -17.72 16.61
C ALA A 619 -22.55 -18.83 15.55
N HIS A 620 -21.38 -19.44 15.36
CA HIS A 620 -21.17 -20.56 14.45
C HIS A 620 -21.33 -21.93 15.14
N ARG A 621 -21.94 -21.97 16.31
CA ARG A 621 -22.20 -23.20 17.10
C ARG A 621 -20.93 -23.92 17.58
N ASN A 622 -19.81 -23.24 17.60
CA ASN A 622 -18.57 -23.73 18.19
C ASN A 622 -18.56 -23.31 19.67
N GLY A 623 -19.03 -24.18 20.55
CA GLY A 623 -19.25 -23.90 21.98
C GLY A 623 -18.01 -24.06 22.84
N GLU A 624 -17.03 -24.83 22.43
CA GLU A 624 -15.84 -25.16 23.21
C GLU A 624 -14.65 -24.36 22.67
N VAL A 625 -14.39 -23.21 23.27
CA VAL A 625 -13.37 -22.28 22.80
C VAL A 625 -12.35 -22.03 23.89
N ARG A 626 -11.10 -22.34 23.63
CA ARG A 626 -9.94 -22.00 24.45
C ARG A 626 -8.94 -21.27 23.57
N LEU A 627 -8.74 -19.99 23.85
CA LEU A 627 -7.86 -19.12 23.06
C LEU A 627 -6.77 -18.53 23.91
N PHE A 628 -5.65 -18.25 23.31
CA PHE A 628 -4.64 -17.36 23.86
C PHE A 628 -4.10 -16.41 22.81
N GLU A 629 -3.63 -15.25 23.24
CA GLU A 629 -2.98 -14.27 22.38
C GLU A 629 -1.77 -13.68 23.10
N ILE A 630 -0.65 -13.56 22.40
CA ILE A 630 0.47 -12.72 22.78
C ILE A 630 0.41 -11.49 21.90
N GLY A 631 0.17 -10.32 22.48
CA GLY A 631 -0.02 -9.11 21.70
C GLY A 631 0.27 -7.84 22.48
N HIS A 632 0.60 -6.79 21.74
CA HIS A 632 0.83 -5.46 22.29
C HIS A 632 -0.47 -4.79 22.71
N VAL A 633 -0.39 -4.08 23.82
CA VAL A 633 -1.44 -3.21 24.38
C VAL A 633 -0.84 -1.83 24.60
N PHE A 634 -1.67 -0.80 24.54
CA PHE A 634 -1.24 0.59 24.51
C PHE A 634 -1.94 1.40 25.59
N SER A 635 -1.24 2.34 26.18
CA SER A 635 -1.82 3.31 27.11
C SER A 635 -1.26 4.70 26.84
N SER A 636 -2.06 5.73 27.16
CA SER A 636 -1.63 7.12 27.06
C SER A 636 -0.42 7.36 27.96
N PRO A 637 0.58 8.14 27.51
CA PRO A 637 1.76 8.41 28.31
C PRO A 637 1.39 9.19 29.57
N ALA A 638 2.10 8.94 30.67
CA ALA A 638 1.94 9.69 31.91
C ALA A 638 2.24 11.16 31.66
N GLY A 639 1.25 12.06 31.83
CA GLY A 639 1.39 13.48 31.58
C GLY A 639 0.82 13.95 30.22
N GLY A 640 0.30 13.06 29.39
CA GLY A 640 -0.43 13.38 28.15
C GLY A 640 0.44 13.75 26.95
N GLU A 641 1.75 13.91 27.11
CA GLU A 641 2.69 14.24 26.02
C GLU A 641 3.66 13.09 25.77
N GLY A 642 3.97 12.82 24.51
CA GLY A 642 4.93 11.80 24.10
C GLY A 642 4.33 10.61 23.36
N ARG A 643 5.11 9.53 23.24
CA ARG A 643 4.66 8.29 22.61
C ARG A 643 3.84 7.47 23.60
N PRO A 644 2.82 6.73 23.14
CA PRO A 644 2.10 5.75 23.96
C PRO A 644 3.05 4.76 24.63
N ASP A 645 2.73 4.35 25.89
CA ASP A 645 3.39 3.22 26.53
C ASP A 645 2.89 1.94 25.87
N GLU A 646 3.81 1.10 25.42
CA GLU A 646 3.54 -0.14 24.69
C GLU A 646 4.06 -1.33 25.49
N ARG A 647 3.15 -2.25 25.85
CA ARG A 647 3.47 -3.46 26.60
C ARG A 647 2.99 -4.70 25.88
N GLU A 648 3.71 -5.78 26.03
CA GLU A 648 3.31 -7.05 25.46
C GLU A 648 2.65 -7.92 26.53
N HIS A 649 1.38 -8.26 26.34
CA HIS A 649 0.61 -9.09 27.24
C HIS A 649 0.32 -10.46 26.64
N LEU A 650 0.22 -11.46 27.52
CA LEU A 650 -0.40 -12.73 27.25
C LEU A 650 -1.84 -12.69 27.80
N GLY A 651 -2.83 -12.97 26.96
CA GLY A 651 -4.21 -13.22 27.35
C GLY A 651 -4.57 -14.69 27.12
N VAL A 652 -5.23 -15.35 28.07
CA VAL A 652 -5.75 -16.72 27.92
C VAL A 652 -7.22 -16.74 28.31
N LEU A 653 -8.08 -17.14 27.36
CA LEU A 653 -9.51 -17.23 27.51
C LEU A 653 -9.94 -18.69 27.43
N LEU A 654 -10.63 -19.16 28.45
CA LEU A 654 -11.10 -20.54 28.60
C LEU A 654 -12.62 -20.57 28.71
N SER A 655 -13.31 -21.21 27.78
CA SER A 655 -14.78 -21.23 27.68
C SER A 655 -15.31 -22.58 27.18
N GLY A 656 -14.66 -23.66 27.57
CA GLY A 656 -15.15 -25.02 27.41
C GLY A 656 -16.06 -25.47 28.56
N PRO A 657 -16.64 -26.67 28.46
CA PRO A 657 -17.46 -27.24 29.52
C PRO A 657 -16.65 -27.37 30.84
N GLY A 658 -17.16 -26.73 31.89
CA GLY A 658 -16.50 -26.74 33.21
C GLY A 658 -15.36 -25.76 33.38
N ASP A 659 -15.02 -24.97 32.36
CA ASP A 659 -14.04 -23.91 32.49
C ASP A 659 -14.55 -22.75 33.34
N ASP A 660 -13.71 -22.27 34.25
CA ASP A 660 -13.99 -21.23 35.22
C ASP A 660 -12.70 -20.58 35.79
N ALA A 661 -12.78 -19.85 36.89
CA ALA A 661 -11.65 -19.28 37.59
C ALA A 661 -10.60 -20.32 37.99
N VAL A 662 -11.03 -21.53 38.37
CA VAL A 662 -10.12 -22.60 38.78
C VAL A 662 -9.32 -23.12 37.57
N SER A 663 -9.98 -23.22 36.41
CA SER A 663 -9.32 -23.59 35.15
C SER A 663 -8.28 -22.55 34.73
N ALA A 664 -8.58 -21.25 34.91
CA ALA A 664 -7.62 -20.16 34.62
C ALA A 664 -6.40 -20.22 35.56
N VAL A 665 -6.61 -20.50 36.87
CA VAL A 665 -5.54 -20.75 37.85
C VAL A 665 -4.73 -21.98 37.45
N GLY A 666 -5.40 -23.05 36.99
CA GLY A 666 -4.75 -24.25 36.46
C GLY A 666 -3.81 -23.94 35.28
N ALA A 667 -4.27 -23.12 34.34
CA ALA A 667 -3.46 -22.66 33.20
C ALA A 667 -2.24 -21.85 33.68
N TRP A 668 -2.42 -20.93 34.62
CA TRP A 668 -1.30 -20.21 35.25
C TRP A 668 -0.28 -21.15 35.88
N ARG A 669 -0.70 -22.14 36.71
CA ARG A 669 0.20 -23.09 37.36
C ARG A 669 0.99 -23.92 36.35
N ALA A 670 0.32 -24.39 35.29
CA ALA A 670 0.98 -25.12 34.22
C ALA A 670 2.03 -24.26 33.48
N LEU A 671 1.72 -22.98 33.25
CA LEU A 671 2.69 -22.02 32.71
C LEU A 671 3.87 -21.80 33.67
N ALA A 672 3.60 -21.52 34.93
CA ALA A 672 4.62 -21.27 35.95
C ALA A 672 5.55 -22.47 36.10
N GLU A 673 5.01 -23.67 36.18
CA GLU A 673 5.80 -24.92 36.23
C GLU A 673 6.63 -25.12 34.95
N GLY A 674 6.02 -25.00 33.78
CA GLY A 674 6.65 -25.20 32.48
C GLY A 674 7.78 -24.20 32.20
N LEU A 675 7.61 -22.95 32.68
CA LEU A 675 8.60 -21.88 32.59
C LEU A 675 9.66 -21.94 33.69
N GLY A 676 9.44 -22.76 34.71
CA GLY A 676 10.35 -22.91 35.88
C GLY A 676 10.31 -21.71 36.81
N LEU A 677 9.15 -21.08 36.98
CA LEU A 677 8.99 -19.97 37.91
C LEU A 677 9.04 -20.47 39.36
N ASP A 678 9.47 -19.61 40.27
CA ASP A 678 9.47 -19.89 41.69
C ASP A 678 8.12 -19.50 42.32
N GLU A 679 7.16 -20.41 42.26
CA GLU A 679 5.81 -20.19 42.77
C GLU A 679 5.76 -19.85 44.28
N ALA A 680 6.76 -20.21 45.05
CA ALA A 680 6.86 -19.81 46.45
C ALA A 680 7.06 -18.30 46.64
N ARG A 681 7.61 -17.65 45.64
CA ARG A 681 7.84 -16.20 45.61
C ARG A 681 6.81 -15.41 44.80
N ILE A 682 5.83 -16.12 44.20
CA ILE A 682 4.73 -15.53 43.48
C ILE A 682 3.44 -15.85 44.22
N ARG A 683 2.79 -14.84 44.78
CA ARG A 683 1.55 -15.01 45.53
C ARG A 683 0.31 -14.70 44.65
N LEU A 684 -0.75 -15.46 44.86
CA LEU A 684 -2.09 -15.15 44.39
C LEU A 684 -2.80 -14.33 45.47
N ALA A 685 -2.95 -13.02 45.26
CA ALA A 685 -3.55 -12.10 46.21
C ALA A 685 -5.03 -11.84 45.85
N GLN A 686 -5.91 -11.86 46.86
CA GLN A 686 -7.35 -11.63 46.75
C GLN A 686 -7.88 -10.74 47.87
N GLY A 687 -8.96 -10.00 47.63
CA GLY A 687 -9.67 -9.22 48.63
C GLY A 687 -8.80 -8.27 49.42
N SER A 688 -8.81 -8.35 50.75
CA SER A 688 -8.07 -7.50 51.69
C SER A 688 -6.55 -7.69 51.66
N ALA A 689 -6.07 -8.74 50.98
CA ALA A 689 -4.64 -8.97 50.77
C ALA A 689 -4.04 -8.19 49.63
N LEU A 690 -4.80 -7.30 48.96
CA LEU A 690 -4.30 -6.46 47.86
C LEU A 690 -3.55 -5.25 48.44
N PRO A 691 -2.42 -4.86 47.83
CA PRO A 691 -1.63 -3.72 48.27
C PRO A 691 -2.24 -2.37 47.89
N GLY A 692 -3.38 -2.34 47.19
CA GLY A 692 -4.03 -1.11 46.71
C GLY A 692 -5.26 -1.40 45.84
N PRO A 693 -5.73 -0.43 45.06
CA PRO A 693 -6.82 -0.61 44.11
C PRO A 693 -6.44 -1.62 43.01
N TRP A 694 -7.46 -2.22 42.38
CA TRP A 694 -7.24 -3.15 41.27
C TRP A 694 -6.57 -2.47 40.09
N PRO A 695 -5.44 -2.99 39.59
CA PRO A 695 -4.73 -2.39 38.46
C PRO A 695 -5.46 -2.59 37.14
N PRO A 696 -5.20 -1.76 36.12
CA PRO A 696 -5.85 -1.83 34.80
C PRO A 696 -5.78 -3.20 34.13
N ILE A 697 -4.72 -3.98 34.36
CA ILE A 697 -4.57 -5.34 33.83
C ILE A 697 -5.71 -6.31 34.25
N SER A 698 -6.44 -5.99 35.32
CA SER A 698 -7.60 -6.78 35.81
C SER A 698 -8.95 -6.29 35.29
N THR A 699 -8.96 -5.38 34.29
CA THR A 699 -10.18 -4.83 33.68
C THR A 699 -11.07 -5.94 33.10
N GLY A 700 -12.38 -5.84 33.33
CA GLY A 700 -13.39 -6.77 32.82
C GLY A 700 -13.46 -8.10 33.55
N MET A 701 -12.77 -8.24 34.71
CA MET A 701 -12.83 -9.44 35.55
C MET A 701 -13.94 -9.37 36.61
N HIS A 702 -14.47 -10.55 36.95
CA HIS A 702 -15.48 -10.74 37.96
C HIS A 702 -15.10 -10.10 39.31
N PRO A 703 -15.98 -9.35 39.99
CA PRO A 703 -15.61 -8.60 41.19
C PRO A 703 -15.05 -9.43 42.33
N THR A 704 -15.49 -10.68 42.49
CA THR A 704 -15.10 -11.56 43.60
C THR A 704 -14.31 -12.83 43.18
N ARG A 705 -14.43 -13.25 41.90
CA ARG A 705 -13.72 -14.46 41.39
C ARG A 705 -12.50 -14.06 40.55
N ARG A 706 -11.62 -13.27 41.17
CA ARG A 706 -10.35 -12.81 40.56
C ARG A 706 -9.26 -12.71 41.60
N GLY A 707 -8.01 -12.74 41.14
CA GLY A 707 -6.83 -12.55 41.96
C GLY A 707 -5.70 -11.95 41.19
N LEU A 708 -4.76 -11.28 41.84
CA LEU A 708 -3.55 -10.77 41.27
C LEU A 708 -2.39 -11.75 41.48
N LEU A 709 -1.56 -11.90 40.44
CA LEU A 709 -0.30 -12.62 40.49
C LEU A 709 0.81 -11.60 40.81
N ILE A 710 1.41 -11.71 42.01
CA ILE A 710 2.34 -10.73 42.54
C ILE A 710 3.67 -11.40 42.89
N ALA A 711 4.78 -10.89 42.33
CA ALA A 711 6.14 -11.25 42.68
C ALA A 711 6.83 -10.10 43.44
N GLY A 712 7.09 -10.27 44.73
CA GLY A 712 7.55 -9.14 45.55
C GLY A 712 6.50 -8.03 45.61
N ASN A 713 6.80 -6.85 45.03
CA ASN A 713 5.87 -5.73 44.89
C ASN A 713 5.27 -5.56 43.48
N GLU A 714 5.77 -6.32 42.49
CA GLU A 714 5.37 -6.17 41.11
C GLU A 714 4.18 -7.06 40.77
N VAL A 715 3.24 -6.51 40.00
CA VAL A 715 2.07 -7.23 39.51
C VAL A 715 2.40 -7.88 38.16
N LEU A 716 2.58 -9.19 38.15
CA LEU A 716 2.81 -9.99 36.95
C LEU A 716 1.58 -10.08 36.06
N GLY A 717 0.38 -10.08 36.67
CA GLY A 717 -0.86 -10.30 35.94
C GLY A 717 -2.07 -10.51 36.84
N ALA A 718 -3.18 -10.92 36.24
CA ALA A 718 -4.43 -11.21 36.90
C ALA A 718 -5.03 -12.53 36.39
N VAL A 719 -5.74 -13.25 37.26
CA VAL A 719 -6.36 -14.54 36.94
C VAL A 719 -7.74 -14.65 37.58
N GLY A 720 -8.72 -15.23 36.91
CA GLY A 720 -10.07 -15.41 37.45
C GLY A 720 -11.11 -15.69 36.36
N GLU A 721 -12.26 -15.05 36.47
CA GLU A 721 -13.33 -15.11 35.47
C GLU A 721 -13.61 -13.74 34.88
N VAL A 722 -14.19 -13.74 33.70
CA VAL A 722 -14.77 -12.55 33.08
C VAL A 722 -16.06 -12.17 33.83
N ASP A 723 -16.30 -10.87 33.98
CA ASP A 723 -17.50 -10.34 34.59
C ASP A 723 -18.73 -10.72 33.74
N PRO A 724 -19.80 -11.28 34.34
CA PRO A 724 -21.07 -11.54 33.65
C PRO A 724 -21.67 -10.29 32.96
N GLU A 725 -21.52 -9.10 33.55
CA GLU A 725 -21.99 -7.84 32.95
C GLU A 725 -21.22 -7.52 31.67
N VAL A 726 -19.93 -7.80 31.63
CA VAL A 726 -19.10 -7.66 30.41
C VAL A 726 -19.53 -8.67 29.34
N LEU A 727 -19.82 -9.92 29.72
CA LEU A 727 -20.33 -10.91 28.77
C LEU A 727 -21.64 -10.46 28.13
N GLU A 728 -22.58 -9.98 28.94
CA GLU A 728 -23.89 -9.48 28.48
C GLU A 728 -23.73 -8.24 27.57
N ALA A 729 -22.88 -7.28 27.96
CA ALA A 729 -22.59 -6.08 27.19
C ALA A 729 -22.00 -6.40 25.80
N LEU A 730 -21.30 -7.54 25.67
CA LEU A 730 -20.74 -8.05 24.43
C LEU A 730 -21.61 -9.09 23.73
N SER A 731 -22.88 -9.20 24.11
CA SER A 731 -23.87 -10.14 23.53
C SER A 731 -23.50 -11.62 23.69
N LEU A 732 -22.89 -11.96 24.81
CA LEU A 732 -22.64 -13.33 25.27
C LEU A 732 -23.56 -13.64 26.47
N PRO A 733 -23.99 -14.90 26.66
CA PRO A 733 -24.86 -15.25 27.81
C PRO A 733 -24.16 -14.98 29.14
N ALA A 734 -24.78 -14.20 30.05
CA ALA A 734 -24.26 -13.90 31.38
C ALA A 734 -24.09 -15.17 32.24
N SER A 735 -24.86 -16.24 31.94
CA SER A 735 -24.76 -17.54 32.61
C SER A 735 -23.51 -18.33 32.21
N ARG A 736 -22.81 -17.93 31.14
CA ARG A 736 -21.57 -18.57 30.67
C ARG A 736 -20.44 -18.22 31.60
N ARG A 737 -19.72 -19.23 32.06
CA ARG A 737 -18.48 -19.00 32.82
C ARG A 737 -17.31 -18.95 31.83
N VAL A 738 -16.44 -17.95 31.95
CA VAL A 738 -15.29 -17.76 31.11
C VAL A 738 -14.07 -17.52 31.99
N GLY A 739 -13.15 -18.49 32.03
CA GLY A 739 -11.88 -18.34 32.71
C GLY A 739 -11.00 -17.35 31.97
N TRP A 740 -10.35 -16.46 32.70
CA TRP A 740 -9.47 -15.43 32.14
C TRP A 740 -8.17 -15.34 32.90
N LEU A 741 -7.06 -15.37 32.18
CA LEU A 741 -5.70 -15.12 32.66
C LEU A 741 -5.06 -14.07 31.79
N VAL A 742 -4.48 -13.05 32.39
CA VAL A 742 -3.68 -12.03 31.66
C VAL A 742 -2.37 -11.81 32.40
N VAL A 743 -1.27 -11.75 31.65
CA VAL A 743 0.10 -11.60 32.19
C VAL A 743 0.87 -10.61 31.36
N ASP A 744 1.56 -9.68 32.01
CA ASP A 744 2.56 -8.82 31.35
C ASP A 744 3.83 -9.68 31.08
N LEU A 745 4.22 -9.78 29.81
CA LEU A 745 5.36 -10.61 29.44
C LEU A 745 6.72 -10.02 29.85
N GLY A 746 6.82 -8.72 30.02
CA GLY A 746 8.01 -8.07 30.55
C GLY A 746 8.22 -8.44 32.03
N GLU A 747 7.14 -8.34 32.82
CA GLU A 747 7.17 -8.75 34.22
C GLU A 747 7.35 -10.27 34.40
N LEU A 748 6.80 -11.06 33.47
CA LEU A 748 7.01 -12.51 33.45
C LEU A 748 8.46 -12.90 33.14
N GLU A 749 9.12 -12.13 32.28
CA GLU A 749 10.53 -12.32 31.93
C GLU A 749 11.43 -12.07 33.14
N ALA A 750 11.13 -11.03 33.92
CA ALA A 750 11.82 -10.65 35.14
C ALA A 750 11.46 -11.52 36.38
N ALA A 751 10.39 -12.30 36.27
CA ALA A 751 9.88 -13.07 37.40
C ALA A 751 10.90 -14.07 37.95
N PRO A 752 10.92 -14.31 39.29
CA PRO A 752 11.86 -15.20 39.93
C PRO A 752 11.71 -16.63 39.43
N ARG A 753 12.84 -17.26 39.13
CA ARG A 753 12.92 -18.64 38.64
C ARG A 753 13.56 -19.55 39.68
N ARG A 754 13.04 -20.78 39.76
CA ARG A 754 13.64 -21.79 40.61
C ARG A 754 14.82 -22.49 39.90
N THR A 755 15.85 -22.78 40.65
CA THR A 755 16.89 -23.70 40.18
C THR A 755 16.29 -25.10 40.12
N ARG A 756 16.29 -25.74 38.96
CA ARG A 756 15.87 -27.13 38.83
C ARG A 756 16.96 -28.04 39.38
N SER A 757 16.62 -28.78 40.45
CA SER A 757 17.47 -29.87 40.98
C SER A 757 16.76 -31.19 40.79
N VAL A 758 17.52 -32.23 40.46
CA VAL A 758 16.99 -33.59 40.40
C VAL A 758 16.90 -34.10 41.84
N ARG A 759 15.69 -34.43 42.29
CA ARG A 759 15.53 -35.14 43.56
C ARG A 759 15.73 -36.63 43.31
N PRO A 760 16.65 -37.28 43.99
CA PRO A 760 16.81 -38.73 43.87
C PRO A 760 15.53 -39.47 44.28
N VAL A 761 15.17 -40.48 43.49
CA VAL A 761 14.06 -41.35 43.83
C VAL A 761 14.45 -42.19 45.02
N SER A 762 13.67 -42.13 46.10
CA SER A 762 13.93 -42.95 47.28
C SER A 762 13.65 -44.42 46.99
N ARG A 763 14.48 -45.31 47.58
CA ARG A 763 14.31 -46.75 47.57
C ARG A 763 13.54 -47.24 48.82
N PHE A 764 13.25 -46.32 49.73
CA PHE A 764 12.61 -46.60 50.95
C PHE A 764 11.11 -46.31 50.90
N PRO A 765 10.25 -47.03 51.66
CA PRO A 765 8.83 -46.81 51.67
C PRO A 765 8.49 -45.45 52.27
N SER A 766 7.45 -44.81 51.69
CA SER A 766 6.86 -43.57 52.21
C SER A 766 5.85 -43.85 53.30
N SER A 767 5.62 -42.86 54.17
CA SER A 767 4.55 -42.83 55.16
C SER A 767 3.58 -41.69 54.85
N ASP A 768 2.28 -42.02 54.71
CA ASP A 768 1.25 -41.06 54.49
C ASP A 768 0.49 -40.75 55.79
N ILE A 769 0.27 -39.48 56.10
CA ILE A 769 -0.62 -39.05 57.21
C ILE A 769 -1.72 -38.15 56.65
N ASP A 770 -2.93 -38.28 57.20
CA ASP A 770 -4.04 -37.40 56.89
C ASP A 770 -4.33 -36.51 58.10
N LEU A 771 -4.43 -35.20 57.85
CA LEU A 771 -4.75 -34.15 58.79
C LEU A 771 -5.93 -33.36 58.34
N SER A 772 -6.93 -33.16 59.18
CA SER A 772 -8.08 -32.33 58.93
C SER A 772 -8.13 -31.16 59.90
N PHE A 773 -8.30 -29.95 59.38
CA PHE A 773 -8.38 -28.74 60.20
C PHE A 773 -9.69 -28.01 59.94
N VAL A 774 -10.33 -27.55 61.02
CA VAL A 774 -11.47 -26.63 60.92
C VAL A 774 -10.98 -25.21 61.06
N LEU A 775 -11.35 -24.36 60.11
CA LEU A 775 -10.93 -22.96 60.04
C LEU A 775 -12.05 -22.09 59.43
N ASP A 776 -11.96 -20.80 59.68
CA ASP A 776 -12.87 -19.82 59.14
C ASP A 776 -12.87 -19.85 57.58
N ASP A 777 -14.05 -19.65 56.97
CA ASP A 777 -14.22 -19.67 55.53
C ASP A 777 -13.38 -18.56 54.83
N SER A 778 -13.05 -17.47 55.51
CA SER A 778 -12.22 -16.39 55.00
C SER A 778 -10.72 -16.73 54.94
N THR A 779 -10.25 -17.76 55.70
CA THR A 779 -8.84 -18.17 55.69
C THR A 779 -8.51 -18.92 54.39
N PRO A 780 -7.60 -18.45 53.55
CA PRO A 780 -7.22 -19.13 52.32
C PRO A 780 -6.61 -20.54 52.59
N ALA A 781 -7.06 -21.53 51.81
CA ALA A 781 -6.51 -22.89 51.92
C ALA A 781 -5.00 -22.94 51.68
N GLY A 782 -4.44 -22.06 50.81
CA GLY A 782 -3.00 -21.95 50.53
C GLY A 782 -2.18 -21.46 51.74
N GLU A 783 -2.76 -20.79 52.71
CA GLU A 783 -2.07 -20.44 53.97
C GLU A 783 -1.86 -21.63 54.83
N LEU A 784 -2.89 -22.51 54.97
CA LEU A 784 -2.77 -23.78 55.64
C LEU A 784 -1.76 -24.69 54.95
N GLU A 785 -1.80 -24.78 53.64
CA GLU A 785 -0.85 -25.61 52.87
C GLU A 785 0.57 -25.14 53.07
N ARG A 786 0.84 -23.84 53.04
CA ARG A 786 2.17 -23.28 53.32
C ARG A 786 2.66 -23.61 54.71
N ALA A 787 1.81 -23.46 55.71
CA ALA A 787 2.16 -23.81 57.09
C ALA A 787 2.53 -25.30 57.23
N LEU A 788 1.76 -26.19 56.56
CA LEU A 788 2.06 -27.63 56.52
C LEU A 788 3.34 -27.95 55.79
N VAL A 789 3.62 -27.35 54.63
CA VAL A 789 4.84 -27.58 53.84
C VAL A 789 6.08 -27.14 54.58
N GLU A 790 6.04 -25.97 55.24
CA GLU A 790 7.14 -25.45 56.04
C GLU A 790 7.44 -26.35 57.24
N ALA A 791 6.38 -26.76 57.97
CA ALA A 791 6.53 -27.59 59.17
C ALA A 791 6.98 -29.04 58.85
N ALA A 792 6.47 -29.59 57.77
CA ALA A 792 6.82 -30.92 57.28
C ALA A 792 8.29 -31.04 56.79
N GLY A 793 8.89 -29.93 56.40
CA GLY A 793 10.33 -29.83 56.10
C GLY A 793 10.78 -30.72 54.94
N PRO A 794 12.09 -31.03 54.86
CA PRO A 794 12.70 -31.71 53.70
C PRO A 794 12.29 -33.18 53.54
N LEU A 795 11.75 -33.80 54.60
CA LEU A 795 11.22 -35.17 54.55
C LEU A 795 9.83 -35.27 53.91
N ALA A 796 9.13 -34.14 53.72
CA ALA A 796 7.87 -34.14 52.98
C ALA A 796 8.15 -34.31 51.48
N GLU A 797 7.67 -35.39 50.92
CA GLU A 797 7.67 -35.62 49.51
C GLU A 797 6.55 -34.85 48.82
N ARG A 798 5.37 -34.82 49.47
CA ARG A 798 4.17 -34.18 48.90
C ARG A 798 3.19 -33.76 49.99
N VAL A 799 2.59 -32.57 49.86
CA VAL A 799 1.41 -32.14 50.61
C VAL A 799 0.28 -31.96 49.63
N ARG A 800 -0.87 -32.54 49.88
CA ARG A 800 -2.02 -32.52 48.97
C ARG A 800 -3.32 -32.29 49.69
N LEU A 801 -4.09 -31.31 49.27
CA LEU A 801 -5.48 -31.15 49.71
C LEU A 801 -6.33 -32.32 49.18
N LEU A 802 -6.97 -33.04 50.05
CA LEU A 802 -7.87 -34.16 49.74
C LEU A 802 -9.31 -33.69 49.51
N GLY A 803 -9.74 -32.70 50.28
CA GLY A 803 -11.10 -32.19 50.17
C GLY A 803 -11.40 -31.05 51.16
N ALA A 804 -12.47 -30.36 50.86
CA ALA A 804 -13.05 -29.32 51.72
C ALA A 804 -14.49 -29.71 52.05
N PHE A 805 -14.84 -29.66 53.33
CA PHE A 805 -16.17 -29.99 53.79
C PHE A 805 -16.80 -28.81 54.55
N ARG A 806 -18.07 -28.55 54.30
CA ARG A 806 -18.88 -27.53 54.96
C ARG A 806 -20.19 -28.14 55.46
N GLY A 807 -20.70 -27.60 56.52
CA GLY A 807 -21.95 -28.09 57.13
C GLY A 807 -21.82 -29.26 58.08
N GLY A 808 -22.85 -29.93 58.37
CA GLY A 808 -22.89 -30.95 59.43
C GLY A 808 -22.63 -30.37 60.84
N ASP A 809 -21.70 -30.95 61.58
CA ASP A 809 -21.36 -30.54 62.93
C ASP A 809 -20.37 -29.36 63.02
N LEU A 810 -20.04 -28.75 61.87
CA LEU A 810 -19.12 -27.59 61.81
C LEU A 810 -19.86 -26.29 62.21
N PRO A 811 -19.16 -25.40 62.96
CA PRO A 811 -19.69 -24.06 63.23
C PRO A 811 -20.03 -23.28 61.93
N ARG A 812 -21.08 -22.45 62.02
CA ARG A 812 -21.43 -21.57 60.84
C ARG A 812 -20.28 -20.66 60.48
N GLY A 813 -20.00 -20.53 59.19
CA GLY A 813 -18.89 -19.69 58.68
C GLY A 813 -17.52 -20.39 58.73
N THR A 814 -17.50 -21.71 59.01
CA THR A 814 -16.25 -22.50 58.98
C THR A 814 -16.32 -23.65 58.00
N ARG A 815 -15.15 -24.14 57.62
CA ARG A 815 -14.96 -25.31 56.78
C ARG A 815 -13.87 -26.21 57.33
N SER A 816 -13.94 -27.52 57.05
CA SER A 816 -12.89 -28.47 57.32
C SER A 816 -12.09 -28.74 56.06
N LEU A 817 -10.78 -28.58 56.10
CA LEU A 817 -9.83 -28.90 55.01
C LEU A 817 -9.01 -30.13 55.41
N ALA A 818 -9.04 -31.19 54.60
CA ALA A 818 -8.29 -32.41 54.81
C ALA A 818 -7.06 -32.44 53.86
N TYR A 819 -5.90 -32.61 54.41
CA TYR A 819 -4.62 -32.74 53.70
C TYR A 819 -3.96 -34.09 53.94
N ARG A 820 -3.42 -34.66 52.87
CA ARG A 820 -2.47 -35.79 52.95
C ARG A 820 -1.05 -35.29 52.85
N ILE A 821 -0.20 -35.66 53.76
CA ILE A 821 1.22 -35.39 53.78
C ILE A 821 1.96 -36.71 53.62
N ARG A 822 2.77 -36.81 52.59
CA ARG A 822 3.62 -37.95 52.34
C ARG A 822 5.02 -37.63 52.77
N PHE A 823 5.58 -38.41 53.68
CA PHE A 823 6.94 -38.34 54.12
C PHE A 823 7.78 -39.47 53.54
N CYS A 824 8.99 -39.16 53.12
CA CYS A 824 9.92 -40.13 52.57
C CYS A 824 11.38 -39.64 52.71
N ALA A 825 12.20 -40.44 53.33
CA ALA A 825 13.67 -40.19 53.39
C ALA A 825 14.36 -40.88 52.23
N THR A 826 15.47 -40.31 51.75
CA THR A 826 16.28 -40.86 50.64
C THR A 826 17.29 -41.88 51.08
N ASP A 827 17.59 -41.95 52.36
CA ASP A 827 18.67 -42.70 52.96
C ASP A 827 18.20 -43.82 53.92
N ARG A 828 16.92 -43.80 54.35
CA ARG A 828 16.36 -44.81 55.33
C ARG A 828 14.84 -44.88 55.26
N THR A 829 14.29 -45.91 55.86
CA THR A 829 12.87 -45.99 56.22
C THR A 829 12.59 -45.11 57.44
N LEU A 830 11.55 -44.28 57.39
CA LEU A 830 11.15 -43.47 58.55
C LEU A 830 10.53 -44.38 59.63
N THR A 831 10.87 -44.10 60.87
CA THR A 831 10.28 -44.80 62.03
C THR A 831 8.95 -44.17 62.41
N ASP A 832 8.11 -44.94 63.11
CA ASP A 832 6.80 -44.44 63.63
C ASP A 832 6.99 -43.26 64.63
N ALA A 833 8.10 -43.19 65.32
CA ALA A 833 8.45 -42.09 66.22
C ALA A 833 8.72 -40.78 65.42
N GLU A 834 9.51 -40.85 64.33
CA GLU A 834 9.79 -39.72 63.47
C GLU A 834 8.51 -39.23 62.79
N VAL A 835 7.68 -40.14 62.28
CA VAL A 835 6.40 -39.75 61.65
C VAL A 835 5.46 -39.09 62.65
N ARG A 836 5.41 -39.55 63.88
CA ARG A 836 4.60 -38.91 64.97
C ARG A 836 5.13 -37.53 65.30
N GLU A 837 6.44 -37.33 65.36
CA GLU A 837 7.05 -36.02 65.59
C GLU A 837 6.75 -35.04 64.47
N LEU A 838 6.93 -35.42 63.21
CA LEU A 838 6.57 -34.64 62.04
C LEU A 838 5.06 -34.28 62.00
N ARG A 839 4.22 -35.25 62.37
CA ARG A 839 2.76 -35.01 62.50
C ARG A 839 2.46 -33.94 63.55
N SER A 840 3.11 -34.05 64.74
CA SER A 840 2.90 -33.08 65.83
C SER A 840 3.41 -31.67 65.41
N ALA A 841 4.57 -31.58 64.79
CA ALA A 841 5.08 -30.30 64.27
C ALA A 841 4.14 -29.65 63.25
N CYS A 842 3.55 -30.46 62.36
CA CYS A 842 2.53 -29.96 61.40
C CYS A 842 1.29 -29.42 62.10
N ILE A 843 0.81 -30.11 63.09
CA ILE A 843 -0.40 -29.69 63.86
C ILE A 843 -0.08 -28.41 64.64
N GLU A 844 1.03 -28.33 65.33
CA GLU A 844 1.46 -27.19 66.14
C GLU A 844 1.67 -25.94 65.25
N ALA A 845 2.31 -26.10 64.15
CA ALA A 845 2.57 -24.99 63.20
C ALA A 845 1.24 -24.38 62.65
N VAL A 846 0.28 -25.25 62.36
CA VAL A 846 -1.01 -24.77 61.82
C VAL A 846 -1.80 -24.09 62.93
N THR A 847 -1.95 -24.71 64.09
CA THR A 847 -2.76 -24.20 65.23
C THR A 847 -2.16 -22.94 65.86
N THR A 848 -0.87 -22.72 65.75
CA THR A 848 -0.19 -21.53 66.28
C THR A 848 -0.25 -20.34 65.27
N ARG A 849 -0.18 -20.65 64.02
CA ARG A 849 -0.13 -19.57 62.95
C ARG A 849 -1.47 -19.16 62.43
N LEU A 850 -2.46 -20.06 62.50
CA LEU A 850 -3.76 -19.80 61.90
C LEU A 850 -4.85 -20.06 62.95
N PRO A 851 -5.99 -19.38 62.87
CA PRO A 851 -7.16 -19.65 63.67
C PRO A 851 -7.83 -20.98 63.24
N ALA A 852 -7.13 -22.08 63.39
CA ALA A 852 -7.51 -23.40 62.92
C ALA A 852 -7.44 -24.43 64.05
N ALA A 853 -8.43 -25.32 64.12
CA ALA A 853 -8.46 -26.44 65.09
C ALA A 853 -8.36 -27.77 64.34
N LEU A 854 -7.55 -28.68 64.90
CA LEU A 854 -7.48 -30.06 64.40
C LEU A 854 -8.85 -30.71 64.55
N ARG A 855 -9.38 -31.32 63.51
CA ARG A 855 -10.58 -32.12 63.51
C ARG A 855 -10.15 -33.58 63.78
N GLY A 856 -10.65 -34.11 64.85
CA GLY A 856 -10.37 -35.49 65.28
C GLY A 856 -11.03 -36.57 64.42
#